data_e0dd55b72b3a4cc7a725ff2de6bcbfe5
#
_entry.id   e0dd55b72b3a4cc7a725ff2de6bcbfe5
#
_cell.length_a   1.000
_cell.length_b   1.000
_cell.length_c   1.000
_cell.angle_alpha   90.00
_cell.angle_beta   90.00
_cell.angle_gamma   90.00
#
_symmetry.space_group_name_H-M   'P 1'
#
loop_
_entity.id
_entity.type
_entity.pdbx_description
1 polymer ?
#
loop_
_entity_poly.entity_id
_entity_poly.type
_entity_poly.pdbx_seq_one_letter_code
_entity_poly.pdbx_strand_id
1 'polypeptide(L)'
;MRRTPVAAVPLAASLLLAGLAAPQAAWSAPQAAWNTPRTAWTSWNAPRASWNAPRAERQEAFRAAAARYGVPEKVLLAVSYLESRWDAHQGLPSVTAGYGPMHLTDPRRALRLTGPHDALHPTGPRRTSHRAGPRRVSHRAGRGTAEEAARLTGISADRLVRDPGANILGGAALLARHQRDLGLPMSPRPADWSGAVARYSGATGAGDARHFAGEVFSLLRTGAGRITDDGRQVWLSPSPEIAPHMEHVDRMGLREGGNRNTDCPANLACEWLPAPYRELPGGGYGNHDLSDRPREHRIEYIVIHDTEETYGKTLRLVDDPTYVSWHYTIRSSDGHIAQHVRTRDIAWHSGNWYVNAKAIGIEHEGFLAKAGAWYTEAMYRSSARLVRYLARRYGIPLDRAHILGHDNVPGTVPGSVAGMHVDPGPYWDWGHYFALMGSPFKATGGAHAGLVTIRTDYARHRPRYTGCEEPGEDCRPHGSASVRLHTAPGHGKPLVRDVGRRSGGRSTYGVHDHGARATTGQQYALAGRKGDWTAIWYLGQRAWFHNPHDAPTAVNAGGLIVTPRPGRASVPVYGRAYPEPEAYPKGVPVQPIVPLQYMIPRGQRYAVGLATHGEYYHSTTYDETAHRLVRGRTLYYQVQLGHRVAFVKADDVDILPSSV
;
A
#
# COMPACT_ATOMS: atom_id res chain seq x y z
N MET A 1 -4.25 -78.81 10.78
CA MET A 1 -4.66 -79.59 9.55
C MET A 1 -4.92 -78.55 8.47
N ARG A 2 -4.00 -78.40 7.58
CA ARG A 2 -4.00 -78.61 6.12
C ARG A 2 -5.40 -78.41 5.50
N ARG A 3 -5.69 -77.48 4.59
CA ARG A 3 -5.20 -77.33 3.20
C ARG A 3 -5.68 -76.03 2.56
N THR A 4 -4.80 -75.38 1.84
CA THR A 4 -4.98 -74.45 0.71
C THR A 4 -5.39 -75.24 -0.57
N PRO A 5 -5.49 -74.63 -1.75
CA PRO A 5 -6.18 -73.43 -2.30
C PRO A 5 -7.01 -73.82 -3.54
N VAL A 6 -7.77 -72.89 -4.13
CA VAL A 6 -8.01 -72.88 -5.62
C VAL A 6 -8.34 -71.47 -6.09
N ALA A 7 -7.61 -71.05 -7.11
CA ALA A 7 -7.79 -69.85 -7.88
C ALA A 7 -8.78 -70.05 -9.03
N ALA A 8 -9.46 -69.03 -9.45
CA ALA A 8 -9.97 -68.81 -10.83
C ALA A 8 -10.30 -67.36 -11.10
N VAL A 9 -9.74 -66.83 -12.14
CA VAL A 9 -9.92 -65.59 -12.89
C VAL A 9 -10.63 -65.98 -14.19
N PRO A 10 -11.15 -65.07 -15.05
CA PRO A 10 -11.94 -63.82 -14.97
C PRO A 10 -13.23 -63.88 -15.81
N LEU A 11 -14.06 -62.83 -15.72
CA LEU A 11 -14.82 -62.38 -16.89
C LEU A 11 -15.21 -60.88 -16.75
N ALA A 12 -14.82 -60.12 -17.74
CA ALA A 12 -15.13 -58.70 -17.90
C ALA A 12 -16.60 -58.50 -18.28
N ALA A 13 -17.24 -57.52 -17.68
CA ALA A 13 -18.47 -56.93 -18.19
C ALA A 13 -18.33 -55.40 -18.08
N SER A 14 -18.15 -54.78 -19.23
CA SER A 14 -18.16 -53.33 -19.43
C SER A 14 -19.56 -52.78 -19.25
N LEU A 15 -19.80 -51.98 -18.23
CA LEU A 15 -21.00 -51.13 -18.14
C LEU A 15 -20.56 -49.67 -18.26
N LEU A 16 -20.85 -49.08 -19.41
CA LEU A 16 -20.79 -47.65 -19.70
C LEU A 16 -21.80 -46.90 -18.81
N LEU A 17 -21.34 -46.25 -17.78
CA LEU A 17 -22.07 -45.18 -17.09
C LEU A 17 -21.53 -43.85 -17.58
N ALA A 18 -22.31 -43.19 -18.45
CA ALA A 18 -22.08 -41.81 -18.84
C ALA A 18 -22.32 -40.90 -17.63
N GLY A 19 -21.26 -40.57 -16.91
CA GLY A 19 -21.27 -39.52 -15.91
C GLY A 19 -21.11 -38.16 -16.60
N LEU A 20 -22.17 -37.35 -16.54
CA LEU A 20 -22.12 -35.94 -16.90
C LEU A 20 -21.15 -35.22 -15.94
N ALA A 21 -19.91 -35.08 -16.36
CA ALA A 21 -18.95 -34.20 -15.72
C ALA A 21 -19.34 -32.75 -16.04
N ALA A 22 -19.75 -32.00 -15.04
CA ALA A 22 -19.82 -30.54 -15.14
C ALA A 22 -18.42 -29.98 -15.52
N PRO A 23 -18.35 -29.01 -16.42
CA PRO A 23 -17.07 -28.44 -16.79
C PRO A 23 -16.51 -27.69 -15.59
N GLN A 24 -15.47 -28.22 -14.97
CA GLN A 24 -14.55 -27.43 -14.18
C GLN A 24 -13.89 -26.45 -15.16
N ALA A 25 -14.32 -25.21 -15.15
CA ALA A 25 -13.60 -24.12 -15.79
C ALA A 25 -12.25 -23.98 -15.08
N ALA A 26 -11.25 -24.68 -15.60
CA ALA A 26 -9.86 -24.42 -15.27
C ALA A 26 -9.55 -23.00 -15.74
N TRP A 27 -9.38 -22.09 -14.82
CA TRP A 27 -8.80 -20.78 -15.06
C TRP A 27 -7.32 -20.97 -15.37
N SER A 28 -7.00 -21.45 -16.56
CA SER A 28 -5.66 -21.32 -17.10
C SER A 28 -5.48 -19.88 -17.55
N ALA A 29 -4.82 -19.09 -16.72
CA ALA A 29 -4.20 -17.86 -17.18
C ALA A 29 -3.27 -18.22 -18.35
N PRO A 30 -3.31 -17.48 -19.48
CA PRO A 30 -2.37 -17.74 -20.55
C PRO A 30 -0.96 -17.55 -20.00
N GLN A 31 -0.15 -18.60 -20.05
CA GLN A 31 1.29 -18.48 -19.90
C GLN A 31 1.82 -17.70 -21.11
N ALA A 32 1.75 -16.36 -21.03
CA ALA A 32 2.46 -15.52 -21.95
C ALA A 32 3.95 -15.69 -21.65
N ALA A 33 4.67 -16.24 -22.61
CA ALA A 33 6.11 -16.33 -22.62
C ALA A 33 6.72 -14.97 -22.27
N TRP A 34 7.51 -14.93 -21.21
CA TRP A 34 8.19 -13.74 -20.72
C TRP A 34 9.45 -13.46 -21.54
N ASN A 35 9.24 -13.16 -22.82
CA ASN A 35 10.21 -12.36 -23.56
C ASN A 35 9.89 -10.90 -23.27
N THR A 36 10.77 -10.25 -22.54
CA THR A 36 10.74 -8.83 -22.19
C THR A 36 10.31 -7.96 -23.37
N PRO A 37 9.17 -7.23 -23.28
CA PRO A 37 9.00 -6.08 -24.15
C PRO A 37 9.82 -4.92 -23.56
N ARG A 38 10.96 -4.66 -24.16
CA ARG A 38 11.74 -3.41 -24.01
C ARG A 38 11.02 -2.20 -24.61
N THR A 39 9.69 -2.16 -24.61
CA THR A 39 8.95 -1.11 -25.32
C THR A 39 7.71 -0.67 -24.55
N ALA A 40 7.91 -0.02 -23.41
CA ALA A 40 6.78 0.68 -22.76
C ALA A 40 7.08 2.14 -22.37
N TRP A 41 8.25 2.68 -22.70
CA TRP A 41 8.62 4.06 -22.34
C TRP A 41 8.99 4.93 -23.55
N THR A 42 8.77 4.48 -24.81
CA THR A 42 9.18 5.20 -26.02
C THR A 42 8.13 6.14 -26.61
N SER A 43 7.08 6.51 -25.91
CA SER A 43 6.10 7.46 -26.43
C SER A 43 5.73 8.60 -25.48
N TRP A 44 6.67 9.09 -24.68
CA TRP A 44 6.61 10.46 -24.19
C TRP A 44 7.32 11.36 -25.20
N ASN A 45 6.77 11.47 -26.41
CA ASN A 45 6.94 12.68 -27.20
C ASN A 45 6.17 13.78 -26.46
N ALA A 46 6.79 14.34 -25.39
CA ALA A 46 6.35 15.62 -24.89
C ALA A 46 6.40 16.59 -26.09
N PRO A 47 5.29 17.26 -26.44
CA PRO A 47 5.38 18.33 -27.41
C PRO A 47 6.49 19.28 -26.90
N ARG A 48 7.41 19.67 -27.77
CA ARG A 48 8.30 20.81 -27.55
C ARG A 48 7.44 22.09 -27.57
N ALA A 49 6.41 22.13 -26.70
CA ALA A 49 5.67 23.33 -26.42
C ALA A 49 6.61 24.24 -25.61
N SER A 50 6.74 25.46 -26.05
CA SER A 50 7.48 26.55 -25.44
C SER A 50 7.47 26.45 -23.91
N TRP A 51 8.63 26.17 -23.33
CA TRP A 51 8.83 26.12 -21.90
C TRP A 51 8.60 27.52 -21.34
N ASN A 52 7.45 27.76 -20.70
CA ASN A 52 7.24 29.00 -19.99
C ASN A 52 8.25 29.09 -18.82
N ALA A 53 9.01 30.18 -18.75
CA ALA A 53 10.07 30.41 -17.76
C ALA A 53 9.73 30.01 -16.30
N PRO A 54 8.51 30.25 -15.77
CA PRO A 54 8.14 29.82 -14.43
C PRO A 54 8.10 28.30 -14.23
N ARG A 55 7.87 27.50 -15.28
CA ARG A 55 7.83 26.02 -15.18
C ARG A 55 9.20 25.36 -15.14
N ALA A 56 10.22 26.02 -15.65
CA ALA A 56 11.60 25.50 -15.72
C ALA A 56 12.45 25.86 -14.49
N GLU A 57 11.96 26.71 -13.59
CA GLU A 57 12.72 27.23 -12.46
C GLU A 57 13.34 26.14 -11.56
N ARG A 58 12.61 25.06 -11.30
CA ARG A 58 13.10 23.93 -10.50
C ARG A 58 14.27 23.22 -11.18
N GLN A 59 14.16 22.98 -12.49
CA GLN A 59 15.22 22.35 -13.29
C GLN A 59 16.49 23.23 -13.31
N GLU A 60 16.31 24.55 -13.44
CA GLU A 60 17.42 25.50 -13.42
C GLU A 60 18.12 25.54 -12.06
N ALA A 61 17.35 25.45 -10.96
CA ALA A 61 17.91 25.34 -9.61
C ALA A 61 18.80 24.09 -9.45
N PHE A 62 18.40 22.95 -10.00
CA PHE A 62 19.22 21.73 -10.02
C PHE A 62 20.52 21.95 -10.82
N ARG A 63 20.43 22.54 -12.00
CA ARG A 63 21.60 22.83 -12.85
C ARG A 63 22.58 23.77 -12.17
N ALA A 64 22.08 24.87 -11.63
CA ALA A 64 22.92 25.87 -10.93
C ALA A 64 23.59 25.27 -9.67
N ALA A 65 22.88 24.49 -8.88
CA ALA A 65 23.42 23.83 -7.69
C ALA A 65 24.49 22.78 -8.06
N ALA A 66 24.23 21.98 -9.09
CA ALA A 66 25.15 20.98 -9.62
C ALA A 66 26.47 21.64 -10.06
N ALA A 67 26.38 22.69 -10.89
CA ALA A 67 27.55 23.44 -11.34
C ALA A 67 28.34 24.07 -10.20
N ARG A 68 27.66 24.68 -9.20
CA ARG A 68 28.30 25.33 -8.06
C ARG A 68 29.14 24.38 -7.20
N TYR A 69 28.68 23.15 -7.01
CA TYR A 69 29.33 22.17 -6.12
C TYR A 69 30.07 21.06 -6.87
N GLY A 70 30.09 21.08 -8.21
CA GLY A 70 30.77 20.07 -9.04
C GLY A 70 30.11 18.68 -8.96
N VAL A 71 28.81 18.64 -8.66
CA VAL A 71 28.01 17.39 -8.65
C VAL A 71 27.40 17.19 -10.03
N PRO A 72 27.44 15.99 -10.63
CA PRO A 72 26.72 15.78 -11.88
C PRO A 72 25.21 16.06 -11.72
N GLU A 73 24.63 16.92 -12.57
CA GLU A 73 23.21 17.31 -12.49
C GLU A 73 22.29 16.07 -12.42
N LYS A 74 22.58 15.04 -13.22
CA LYS A 74 21.80 13.80 -13.23
C LYS A 74 21.81 13.08 -11.87
N VAL A 75 22.93 13.07 -11.15
CA VAL A 75 23.03 12.47 -9.80
C VAL A 75 22.15 13.25 -8.83
N LEU A 76 22.26 14.59 -8.84
CA LEU A 76 21.48 15.46 -7.97
C LEU A 76 19.96 15.29 -8.22
N LEU A 77 19.55 15.25 -9.48
CA LEU A 77 18.17 14.99 -9.88
C LEU A 77 17.69 13.62 -9.41
N ALA A 78 18.50 12.57 -9.58
CA ALA A 78 18.10 11.21 -9.23
C ALA A 78 17.99 11.01 -7.71
N VAL A 79 18.91 11.56 -6.92
CA VAL A 79 18.84 11.55 -5.46
C VAL A 79 17.57 12.28 -4.99
N SER A 80 17.35 13.50 -5.48
CA SER A 80 16.14 14.26 -5.15
C SER A 80 14.84 13.55 -5.48
N TYR A 81 14.82 12.78 -6.58
CA TYR A 81 13.65 11.98 -6.92
C TYR A 81 13.38 10.89 -5.89
N LEU A 82 14.40 10.16 -5.46
CA LEU A 82 14.27 9.11 -4.44
C LEU A 82 13.86 9.66 -3.07
N GLU A 83 14.28 10.88 -2.77
CA GLU A 83 13.95 11.54 -1.51
C GLU A 83 12.51 12.09 -1.49
N SER A 84 12.08 12.77 -2.58
CA SER A 84 10.86 13.57 -2.56
C SER A 84 10.05 13.58 -3.86
N ARG A 85 10.51 12.89 -4.91
CA ARG A 85 9.98 13.02 -6.28
C ARG A 85 10.05 14.47 -6.80
N TRP A 86 11.06 15.24 -6.36
CA TRP A 86 11.28 16.68 -6.64
C TRP A 86 10.24 17.63 -6.04
N ASP A 87 9.32 17.15 -5.22
CA ASP A 87 8.26 17.95 -4.63
C ASP A 87 8.78 18.85 -3.50
N ALA A 88 8.15 20.01 -3.34
CA ALA A 88 8.44 20.95 -2.25
C ALA A 88 7.63 20.65 -0.98
N HIS A 89 6.56 19.86 -1.10
CA HIS A 89 5.63 19.49 -0.03
C HIS A 89 5.13 20.70 0.77
N GLN A 90 5.01 21.87 0.12
CA GLN A 90 4.57 23.14 0.73
C GLN A 90 5.40 23.54 1.99
N GLY A 91 6.65 23.06 2.09
CA GLY A 91 7.50 23.28 3.25
C GLY A 91 7.14 22.45 4.48
N LEU A 92 6.32 21.40 4.30
CA LEU A 92 5.98 20.45 5.35
C LEU A 92 7.03 19.34 5.46
N PRO A 93 7.29 18.81 6.66
CA PRO A 93 8.24 17.73 6.85
C PRO A 93 7.70 16.38 6.41
N SER A 94 8.60 15.49 6.01
CA SER A 94 8.31 14.06 5.98
C SER A 94 8.19 13.49 7.40
N VAL A 95 7.76 12.23 7.52
CA VAL A 95 7.73 11.50 8.80
C VAL A 95 9.10 11.43 9.49
N THR A 96 10.18 11.51 8.72
CA THR A 96 11.56 11.52 9.23
C THR A 96 12.15 12.92 9.34
N ALA A 97 11.30 13.94 9.39
CA ALA A 97 11.68 15.36 9.54
C ALA A 97 12.48 15.94 8.37
N GLY A 98 12.40 15.36 7.16
CA GLY A 98 13.01 15.88 5.95
C GLY A 98 12.14 16.92 5.25
N TYR A 99 12.74 17.94 4.66
CA TYR A 99 12.07 19.06 4.02
C TYR A 99 12.54 19.25 2.58
N GLY A 100 11.60 19.62 1.74
CA GLY A 100 11.84 20.08 0.37
C GLY A 100 12.42 19.00 -0.56
N PRO A 101 12.82 19.39 -1.79
CA PRO A 101 13.23 18.45 -2.83
C PRO A 101 14.38 17.53 -2.45
N MET A 102 15.31 17.97 -1.62
CA MET A 102 16.48 17.21 -1.17
C MET A 102 16.32 16.60 0.22
N HIS A 103 15.10 16.64 0.80
CA HIS A 103 14.81 16.00 2.09
C HIS A 103 15.76 16.39 3.21
N LEU A 104 16.16 17.69 3.29
CA LEU A 104 17.05 18.15 4.33
C LEU A 104 16.38 18.05 5.70
N THR A 105 16.93 17.25 6.62
CA THR A 105 16.31 16.96 7.91
C THR A 105 16.52 18.07 8.94
N ASP A 106 15.42 18.46 9.62
CA ASP A 106 15.42 19.33 10.81
C ASP A 106 14.46 18.76 11.87
N PRO A 107 14.91 17.79 12.68
CA PRO A 107 14.08 17.16 13.70
C PRO A 107 13.52 18.13 14.75
N ARG A 108 14.27 19.19 15.09
CA ARG A 108 13.82 20.18 16.08
C ARG A 108 12.67 21.02 15.57
N ARG A 109 12.72 21.39 14.29
CA ARG A 109 11.64 22.11 13.63
C ARG A 109 10.41 21.24 13.44
N ALA A 110 10.58 19.99 13.00
CA ALA A 110 9.49 19.05 12.83
C ALA A 110 8.71 18.84 14.13
N LEU A 111 9.39 18.62 15.26
CA LEU A 111 8.76 18.50 16.58
C LEU A 111 7.95 19.73 16.98
N ARG A 112 8.38 20.94 16.62
CA ARG A 112 7.61 22.17 16.89
C ARG A 112 6.32 22.26 16.06
N LEU A 113 6.32 21.72 14.84
CA LEU A 113 5.16 21.75 13.95
C LEU A 113 4.13 20.66 14.25
N THR A 114 4.60 19.52 14.74
CA THR A 114 3.73 18.33 14.94
C THR A 114 3.23 18.16 16.38
N GLY A 115 3.73 18.94 17.34
CA GLY A 115 3.38 18.80 18.76
C GLY A 115 3.80 17.48 19.38
N PRO A 116 3.61 17.28 20.71
CA PRO A 116 3.81 15.97 21.32
C PRO A 116 2.74 14.97 20.87
N HIS A 117 3.17 13.77 20.53
CA HIS A 117 2.45 12.74 19.77
C HIS A 117 1.29 12.01 20.50
N ASP A 118 0.72 12.53 21.61
CA ASP A 118 -0.17 11.76 22.49
C ASP A 118 -1.68 12.06 22.35
N ALA A 119 -2.13 12.88 21.40
CA ALA A 119 -3.48 13.47 21.49
C ALA A 119 -4.54 13.00 20.48
N LEU A 120 -4.30 12.09 19.53
CA LEU A 120 -5.26 11.83 18.44
C LEU A 120 -5.71 10.38 18.22
N HIS A 121 -5.78 9.54 19.26
CA HIS A 121 -6.59 8.32 19.19
C HIS A 121 -7.85 8.45 20.05
N PRO A 122 -9.03 8.73 19.47
CA PRO A 122 -10.29 8.46 20.12
C PRO A 122 -10.65 6.98 19.90
N THR A 123 -10.82 6.26 21.00
CA THR A 123 -11.50 4.96 21.11
C THR A 123 -10.67 3.68 20.96
N GLY A 124 -9.88 3.39 21.97
CA GLY A 124 -9.71 2.05 22.50
C GLY A 124 -9.90 2.11 24.02
N PRO A 125 -10.39 1.06 24.72
CA PRO A 125 -10.57 1.11 26.15
C PRO A 125 -9.22 1.35 26.84
N ARG A 126 -9.13 2.45 27.62
CA ARG A 126 -7.97 2.75 28.47
C ARG A 126 -7.73 1.57 29.42
N ARG A 127 -6.78 0.73 29.09
CA ARG A 127 -6.18 -0.17 30.07
C ARG A 127 -5.07 0.58 30.80
N THR A 128 -5.21 0.69 32.09
CA THR A 128 -4.22 1.20 33.04
C THR A 128 -2.92 0.40 32.90
N SER A 129 -1.90 1.02 32.32
CA SER A 129 -0.57 0.43 32.21
C SER A 129 0.11 0.44 33.57
N HIS A 130 0.52 -0.73 34.06
CA HIS A 130 1.48 -0.84 35.13
C HIS A 130 2.82 -0.24 34.71
N ARG A 131 3.30 0.70 35.53
CA ARG A 131 4.58 1.39 35.43
C ARG A 131 5.74 0.39 35.41
N ALA A 132 6.39 0.22 34.26
CA ALA A 132 7.81 -0.13 34.21
C ALA A 132 8.60 1.17 34.06
N GLY A 133 9.58 1.38 34.94
CA GLY A 133 10.33 2.62 35.06
C GLY A 133 11.08 3.00 33.78
N PRO A 134 11.30 4.31 33.54
CA PRO A 134 11.88 4.80 32.31
C PRO A 134 13.38 4.50 32.27
N ARG A 135 13.81 3.55 31.45
CA ARG A 135 15.16 3.59 30.90
C ARG A 135 15.20 4.77 29.93
N ARG A 136 15.78 5.88 30.38
CA ARG A 136 16.12 7.03 29.54
C ARG A 136 17.10 6.56 28.44
N VAL A 137 16.60 6.19 27.28
CA VAL A 137 17.40 6.25 26.06
C VAL A 137 17.42 7.72 25.68
N SER A 138 18.52 8.38 26.01
CA SER A 138 18.79 9.75 25.56
C SER A 138 18.97 9.69 24.05
N HIS A 139 17.91 9.89 23.28
CA HIS A 139 18.05 10.38 21.92
C HIS A 139 18.59 11.80 22.03
N ARG A 140 19.92 11.97 22.00
CA ARG A 140 20.50 13.19 21.46
C ARG A 140 19.89 13.30 20.06
N ALA A 141 18.93 14.21 19.87
CA ALA A 141 18.48 14.62 18.56
C ALA A 141 19.73 15.04 17.80
N GLY A 142 20.21 14.19 16.89
CA GLY A 142 21.37 14.45 16.07
C GLY A 142 21.14 15.79 15.35
N ARG A 143 22.23 16.50 15.06
CA ARG A 143 22.13 17.70 14.22
C ARG A 143 21.58 17.26 12.88
N GLY A 144 20.47 17.87 12.44
CA GLY A 144 19.85 17.56 11.16
C GLY A 144 20.75 17.94 9.97
N THR A 145 20.53 17.31 8.83
CA THR A 145 21.29 17.62 7.60
C THR A 145 21.05 19.06 7.13
N ALA A 146 19.95 19.71 7.53
CA ALA A 146 19.73 21.14 7.27
C ALA A 146 20.74 22.03 8.00
N GLU A 147 21.11 21.70 9.24
CA GLU A 147 22.17 22.44 9.97
C GLU A 147 23.56 22.23 9.33
N GLU A 148 23.84 21.03 8.83
CA GLU A 148 25.08 20.74 8.13
C GLU A 148 25.14 21.47 6.79
N ALA A 149 24.08 21.42 6.00
CA ALA A 149 23.96 22.17 4.75
C ALA A 149 24.10 23.68 4.98
N ALA A 150 23.55 24.22 6.09
CA ALA A 150 23.70 25.63 6.44
C ALA A 150 25.18 26.03 6.65
N ARG A 151 25.95 25.19 7.31
CA ARG A 151 27.42 25.43 7.48
C ARG A 151 28.18 25.37 6.16
N LEU A 152 27.77 24.47 5.23
CA LEU A 152 28.44 24.32 3.94
C LEU A 152 28.11 25.43 2.93
N THR A 153 26.89 25.97 3.02
CA THR A 153 26.38 26.94 2.04
C THR A 153 26.42 28.39 2.51
N GLY A 154 26.51 28.63 3.84
CA GLY A 154 26.30 29.94 4.45
C GLY A 154 24.83 30.39 4.48
N ILE A 155 23.88 29.55 4.04
CA ILE A 155 22.44 29.84 4.04
C ILE A 155 21.85 29.34 5.36
N SER A 156 20.95 30.10 5.98
CA SER A 156 20.33 29.67 7.24
C SER A 156 19.53 28.38 7.07
N ALA A 157 19.53 27.50 8.08
CA ALA A 157 18.76 26.26 8.07
C ALA A 157 17.25 26.53 7.82
N ASP A 158 16.72 27.62 8.37
CA ASP A 158 15.32 28.02 8.16
C ASP A 158 15.02 28.30 6.68
N ARG A 159 15.91 28.98 5.95
CA ARG A 159 15.74 29.19 4.51
C ARG A 159 15.93 27.89 3.71
N LEU A 160 16.89 27.04 4.09
CA LEU A 160 17.10 25.74 3.43
C LEU A 160 15.88 24.82 3.51
N VAL A 161 15.07 24.90 4.57
CA VAL A 161 13.87 24.06 4.69
C VAL A 161 12.62 24.69 4.07
N ARG A 162 12.59 26.02 3.84
CA ARG A 162 11.41 26.71 3.27
C ARG A 162 11.51 26.99 1.78
N ASP A 163 12.71 27.25 1.29
CA ASP A 163 12.97 27.65 -0.10
C ASP A 163 13.49 26.44 -0.88
N PRO A 164 12.72 25.94 -1.87
CA PRO A 164 13.11 24.76 -2.63
C PRO A 164 14.43 24.92 -3.40
N GLY A 165 14.75 26.13 -3.89
CA GLY A 165 16.02 26.41 -4.58
C GLY A 165 17.21 26.35 -3.62
N ALA A 166 17.08 26.96 -2.43
CA ALA A 166 18.07 26.87 -1.37
C ALA A 166 18.24 25.42 -0.88
N ASN A 167 17.14 24.68 -0.77
CA ASN A 167 17.13 23.25 -0.40
C ASN A 167 17.96 22.40 -1.38
N ILE A 168 17.76 22.60 -2.68
CA ILE A 168 18.53 21.91 -3.73
C ILE A 168 20.02 22.26 -3.62
N LEU A 169 20.34 23.53 -3.37
CA LEU A 169 21.72 23.96 -3.18
C LEU A 169 22.36 23.29 -1.95
N GLY A 170 21.62 23.17 -0.84
CA GLY A 170 22.04 22.47 0.36
C GLY A 170 22.32 20.99 0.13
N GLY A 171 21.44 20.32 -0.62
CA GLY A 171 21.62 18.91 -0.99
C GLY A 171 22.84 18.68 -1.88
N ALA A 172 23.09 19.57 -2.85
CA ALA A 172 24.29 19.50 -3.68
C ALA A 172 25.58 19.69 -2.85
N ALA A 173 25.56 20.62 -1.89
CA ALA A 173 26.68 20.83 -0.97
C ALA A 173 26.99 19.59 -0.11
N LEU A 174 25.94 18.91 0.39
CA LEU A 174 26.08 17.66 1.15
C LEU A 174 26.63 16.52 0.27
N LEU A 175 26.12 16.31 -0.93
CA LEU A 175 26.65 15.29 -1.85
C LEU A 175 28.12 15.53 -2.15
N ALA A 176 28.51 16.77 -2.46
CA ALA A 176 29.90 17.13 -2.71
C ALA A 176 30.78 16.93 -1.46
N ARG A 177 30.25 17.19 -0.26
CA ARG A 177 30.93 16.91 1.00
C ARG A 177 31.12 15.41 1.20
N HIS A 178 30.08 14.60 1.01
CA HIS A 178 30.17 13.15 1.13
C HIS A 178 31.20 12.54 0.17
N GLN A 179 31.26 13.02 -1.08
CA GLN A 179 32.25 12.58 -2.06
C GLN A 179 33.68 12.81 -1.58
N ARG A 180 33.96 14.03 -1.07
CA ARG A 180 35.29 14.38 -0.52
C ARG A 180 35.63 13.59 0.73
N ASP A 181 34.67 13.41 1.66
CA ASP A 181 34.89 12.68 2.91
C ASP A 181 35.20 11.20 2.71
N LEU A 182 34.75 10.63 1.58
CA LEU A 182 35.08 9.27 1.16
C LEU A 182 36.43 9.18 0.41
N GLY A 183 37.15 10.30 0.25
CA GLY A 183 38.40 10.35 -0.52
C GLY A 183 38.20 10.05 -2.01
N LEU A 184 37.00 10.34 -2.55
CA LEU A 184 36.66 10.10 -3.94
C LEU A 184 36.83 11.37 -4.79
N PRO A 185 37.21 11.27 -6.07
CA PRO A 185 37.40 12.42 -6.93
C PRO A 185 36.07 13.14 -7.24
N MET A 186 36.13 14.46 -7.39
CA MET A 186 35.01 15.28 -7.87
C MET A 186 34.87 15.09 -9.39
N SER A 187 34.35 13.94 -9.80
CA SER A 187 34.26 13.52 -11.18
C SER A 187 33.00 14.04 -11.88
N PRO A 188 33.05 14.40 -13.17
CA PRO A 188 31.86 14.69 -13.96
C PRO A 188 31.06 13.42 -14.31
N ARG A 189 31.61 12.22 -14.10
CA ARG A 189 30.94 10.94 -14.42
C ARG A 189 30.01 10.52 -13.27
N PRO A 190 28.71 10.35 -13.51
CA PRO A 190 27.77 9.91 -12.47
C PRO A 190 28.15 8.60 -11.77
N ALA A 191 28.77 7.66 -12.49
CA ALA A 191 29.18 6.34 -11.96
C ALA A 191 30.09 6.43 -10.72
N ASP A 192 30.91 7.48 -10.63
CA ASP A 192 31.89 7.69 -9.56
C ASP A 192 31.25 8.21 -8.24
N TRP A 193 29.93 8.48 -8.23
CA TRP A 193 29.22 9.07 -7.09
C TRP A 193 28.44 8.08 -6.24
N SER A 194 28.54 6.79 -6.50
CA SER A 194 27.76 5.75 -5.80
C SER A 194 27.97 5.77 -4.29
N GLY A 195 29.21 6.01 -3.82
CA GLY A 195 29.50 6.13 -2.38
C GLY A 195 28.85 7.36 -1.73
N ALA A 196 28.94 8.53 -2.37
CA ALA A 196 28.30 9.76 -1.88
C ALA A 196 26.78 9.65 -1.88
N VAL A 197 26.19 9.03 -2.91
CA VAL A 197 24.77 8.73 -3.01
C VAL A 197 24.33 7.79 -1.89
N ALA A 198 25.06 6.69 -1.67
CA ALA A 198 24.77 5.76 -0.58
C ALA A 198 24.80 6.46 0.78
N ARG A 199 25.81 7.32 1.02
CA ARG A 199 25.94 8.09 2.28
C ARG A 199 24.82 9.10 2.48
N TYR A 200 24.27 9.65 1.39
CA TYR A 200 23.17 10.61 1.45
C TYR A 200 21.90 10.01 2.05
N SER A 201 21.62 8.73 1.84
CA SER A 201 20.47 8.04 2.43
C SER A 201 20.44 8.03 3.97
N GLY A 202 21.60 8.28 4.61
CA GLY A 202 21.74 8.14 6.06
C GLY A 202 21.66 6.68 6.54
N ALA A 203 21.72 5.70 5.66
CA ALA A 203 21.66 4.28 6.00
C ALA A 203 22.80 3.88 6.94
N THR A 204 22.49 3.06 7.95
CA THR A 204 23.45 2.55 8.93
C THR A 204 23.97 1.14 8.60
N GLY A 205 23.31 0.44 7.67
CA GLY A 205 23.67 -0.88 7.16
C GLY A 205 24.20 -0.82 5.72
N ALA A 206 25.17 -1.66 5.39
CA ALA A 206 25.76 -1.73 4.05
C ALA A 206 24.73 -2.16 2.99
N GLY A 207 23.84 -3.09 3.35
CA GLY A 207 22.77 -3.55 2.47
C GLY A 207 21.80 -2.42 2.06
N ASP A 208 21.36 -1.61 3.03
CA ASP A 208 20.47 -0.46 2.78
C ASP A 208 21.16 0.62 1.94
N ALA A 209 22.41 0.93 2.28
CA ALA A 209 23.22 1.91 1.54
C ALA A 209 23.39 1.50 0.07
N ARG A 210 23.72 0.23 -0.19
CA ARG A 210 23.82 -0.33 -1.55
C ARG A 210 22.47 -0.34 -2.26
N HIS A 211 21.40 -0.67 -1.53
CA HIS A 211 20.05 -0.68 -2.09
C HIS A 211 19.64 0.73 -2.55
N PHE A 212 19.77 1.74 -1.70
CA PHE A 212 19.43 3.13 -2.06
C PHE A 212 20.26 3.61 -3.25
N ALA A 213 21.58 3.41 -3.24
CA ALA A 213 22.42 3.75 -4.39
C ALA A 213 21.96 3.01 -5.66
N GLY A 214 21.67 1.72 -5.56
CA GLY A 214 21.16 0.91 -6.67
C GLY A 214 19.88 1.47 -7.28
N GLU A 215 18.93 1.96 -6.45
CA GLU A 215 17.70 2.62 -6.90
C GLU A 215 17.97 3.95 -7.61
N VAL A 216 18.86 4.79 -7.07
CA VAL A 216 19.28 6.04 -7.72
C VAL A 216 19.87 5.74 -9.10
N PHE A 217 20.74 4.75 -9.21
CA PHE A 217 21.35 4.38 -10.49
C PHE A 217 20.37 3.67 -11.44
N SER A 218 19.38 2.95 -10.92
CA SER A 218 18.27 2.43 -11.71
C SER A 218 17.47 3.57 -12.34
N LEU A 219 17.20 4.62 -11.56
CA LEU A 219 16.51 5.81 -12.04
C LEU A 219 17.35 6.57 -13.08
N LEU A 220 18.65 6.68 -12.88
CA LEU A 220 19.57 7.28 -13.88
C LEU A 220 19.48 6.55 -15.23
N ARG A 221 19.38 5.21 -15.23
CA ARG A 221 19.28 4.43 -16.46
C ARG A 221 17.92 4.58 -17.14
N THR A 222 16.84 4.69 -16.38
CA THR A 222 15.47 4.73 -16.92
C THR A 222 14.96 6.13 -17.18
N GLY A 223 15.52 7.14 -16.50
CA GLY A 223 15.01 8.50 -16.51
C GLY A 223 13.69 8.66 -15.76
N ALA A 224 13.25 9.90 -15.59
CA ALA A 224 11.94 10.27 -15.07
C ALA A 224 11.55 11.67 -15.54
N GLY A 225 10.26 11.97 -15.53
CA GLY A 225 9.75 13.31 -15.82
C GLY A 225 8.38 13.51 -15.20
N ARG A 226 8.16 14.64 -14.53
CA ARG A 226 6.86 14.98 -13.95
C ARG A 226 6.68 16.47 -13.68
N ILE A 227 5.45 16.85 -13.43
CA ILE A 227 5.12 18.14 -12.85
C ILE A 227 5.06 17.95 -11.32
N THR A 228 5.79 18.79 -10.58
CA THR A 228 5.85 18.78 -9.11
C THR A 228 4.56 19.30 -8.48
N ASP A 229 4.43 19.12 -7.17
CA ASP A 229 3.27 19.57 -6.37
C ASP A 229 3.02 21.09 -6.43
N ASP A 230 4.05 21.89 -6.71
CA ASP A 230 4.00 23.34 -6.91
C ASP A 230 3.98 23.76 -8.41
N GLY A 231 3.74 22.79 -9.31
CA GLY A 231 3.50 23.04 -10.74
C GLY A 231 4.77 23.22 -11.58
N ARG A 232 5.96 22.89 -11.05
CA ARG A 232 7.23 22.97 -11.76
C ARG A 232 7.45 21.71 -12.60
N GLN A 233 8.00 21.85 -13.79
CA GLN A 233 8.35 20.72 -14.64
C GLN A 233 9.80 20.33 -14.40
N VAL A 234 10.05 19.05 -14.13
CA VAL A 234 11.40 18.49 -13.92
C VAL A 234 11.54 17.23 -14.76
N TRP A 235 12.73 17.09 -15.35
CA TRP A 235 13.08 16.00 -16.23
C TRP A 235 14.48 15.48 -15.96
N LEU A 236 14.62 14.17 -15.82
CA LEU A 236 15.87 13.42 -15.79
C LEU A 236 15.94 12.55 -17.05
N SER A 237 16.81 12.89 -17.98
CA SER A 237 17.00 12.09 -19.20
C SER A 237 17.62 10.73 -18.89
N PRO A 238 17.15 9.64 -19.49
CA PRO A 238 17.70 8.31 -19.28
C PRO A 238 19.16 8.23 -19.73
N SER A 239 19.92 7.38 -19.06
CA SER A 239 21.32 7.06 -19.38
C SER A 239 21.54 5.56 -19.17
N PRO A 240 21.08 4.71 -20.12
CA PRO A 240 21.06 3.25 -19.97
C PRO A 240 22.43 2.62 -19.72
N GLU A 241 23.48 3.31 -20.18
CA GLU A 241 24.88 2.88 -20.13
C GLU A 241 25.53 3.02 -18.74
N ILE A 242 24.93 3.78 -17.81
CA ILE A 242 25.56 4.06 -16.52
C ILE A 242 25.61 2.80 -15.65
N ALA A 243 26.82 2.38 -15.33
CA ALA A 243 27.13 1.37 -14.32
C ALA A 243 27.78 2.03 -13.11
N PRO A 244 27.19 1.95 -11.88
CA PRO A 244 27.79 2.54 -10.69
C PRO A 244 29.04 1.77 -10.24
N HIS A 245 30.02 2.46 -9.71
CA HIS A 245 31.16 1.89 -9.01
C HIS A 245 30.75 1.53 -7.56
N MET A 246 30.04 0.41 -7.39
CA MET A 246 29.44 0.04 -6.09
C MET A 246 30.49 -0.24 -5.01
N GLU A 247 31.73 -0.53 -5.37
CA GLU A 247 32.88 -0.62 -4.46
C GLU A 247 33.15 0.68 -3.69
N HIS A 248 32.67 1.82 -4.19
CA HIS A 248 32.75 3.08 -3.44
C HIS A 248 31.83 3.11 -2.20
N VAL A 249 30.77 2.31 -2.18
CA VAL A 249 29.90 2.16 -1.00
C VAL A 249 30.64 1.47 0.14
N ASP A 250 31.56 0.55 -0.17
CA ASP A 250 32.34 -0.18 0.82
C ASP A 250 33.28 0.73 1.63
N ARG A 251 33.69 1.86 1.05
CA ARG A 251 34.48 2.91 1.76
C ARG A 251 33.74 3.56 2.92
N MET A 252 32.43 3.39 3.02
CA MET A 252 31.66 3.85 4.18
C MET A 252 31.98 3.07 5.45
N GLY A 253 32.55 1.87 5.35
CA GLY A 253 32.87 0.99 6.49
C GLY A 253 31.64 0.56 7.26
N LEU A 254 30.48 0.48 6.61
CA LEU A 254 29.23 0.05 7.23
C LEU A 254 29.25 -1.44 7.52
N ARG A 255 28.55 -1.82 8.60
CA ARG A 255 28.38 -3.23 8.92
C ARG A 255 27.58 -3.93 7.82
N GLU A 256 28.03 -5.09 7.40
CA GLU A 256 27.18 -6.02 6.66
C GLU A 256 26.03 -6.39 7.61
N GLY A 257 24.89 -5.76 7.39
CA GLY A 257 23.70 -5.96 8.21
C GLY A 257 22.87 -7.13 7.70
N GLY A 258 22.11 -7.69 8.60
CA GLY A 258 20.96 -8.50 8.28
C GLY A 258 21.17 -9.98 8.48
N ASN A 259 20.39 -10.53 9.40
CA ASN A 259 20.06 -11.94 9.38
C ASN A 259 19.35 -12.24 8.05
N ARG A 260 20.06 -12.83 7.10
CA ARG A 260 19.57 -13.11 5.73
C ARG A 260 18.47 -14.18 5.69
N ASN A 261 18.06 -14.70 6.83
CA ASN A 261 16.97 -15.65 6.93
C ASN A 261 15.61 -14.94 6.91
N THR A 262 15.27 -14.30 5.78
CA THR A 262 14.00 -13.62 5.55
C THR A 262 13.26 -14.21 4.35
N ASP A 263 11.95 -13.94 4.25
CA ASP A 263 11.13 -14.28 3.08
C ASP A 263 11.16 -13.20 1.99
N CYS A 264 12.16 -12.32 2.01
CA CYS A 264 12.37 -11.28 1.01
C CYS A 264 13.12 -11.79 -0.22
N PRO A 265 13.01 -11.11 -1.38
CA PRO A 265 13.89 -11.36 -2.51
C PRO A 265 15.33 -10.96 -2.19
N ALA A 266 16.31 -11.69 -2.74
CA ALA A 266 17.73 -11.51 -2.43
C ALA A 266 18.30 -10.10 -2.74
N ASN A 267 17.62 -9.34 -3.59
CA ASN A 267 18.02 -7.99 -4.01
C ASN A 267 17.37 -6.87 -3.20
N LEU A 268 16.68 -7.18 -2.10
CA LEU A 268 16.17 -6.22 -1.14
C LEU A 268 16.95 -6.29 0.18
N ALA A 269 17.20 -5.14 0.79
CA ALA A 269 17.78 -5.06 2.11
C ALA A 269 16.71 -5.35 3.16
N CYS A 270 16.65 -6.62 3.60
CA CYS A 270 15.70 -7.07 4.61
C CYS A 270 16.45 -7.58 5.84
N GLU A 271 15.91 -7.27 7.02
CA GLU A 271 16.39 -7.72 8.30
C GLU A 271 15.31 -8.58 9.00
N TRP A 272 15.73 -9.66 9.66
CA TRP A 272 14.85 -10.48 10.48
C TRP A 272 14.81 -9.93 11.92
N LEU A 273 13.69 -9.32 12.31
CA LEU A 273 13.41 -8.84 13.66
C LEU A 273 12.11 -9.51 14.15
N PRO A 274 12.19 -10.74 14.68
CA PRO A 274 11.01 -11.54 14.93
C PRO A 274 10.08 -10.95 15.99
N ALA A 275 8.79 -10.97 15.71
CA ALA A 275 7.74 -10.84 16.71
C ALA A 275 7.82 -12.02 17.70
N PRO A 276 7.65 -11.78 19.01
CA PRO A 276 7.77 -12.85 19.99
C PRO A 276 6.59 -13.82 19.89
N TYR A 277 6.88 -15.13 19.84
CA TYR A 277 5.90 -16.21 19.95
C TYR A 277 6.19 -17.02 21.20
N ARG A 278 5.37 -16.87 22.22
CA ARG A 278 5.53 -17.55 23.50
C ARG A 278 4.20 -17.68 24.22
N GLU A 279 4.07 -18.71 25.03
CA GLU A 279 2.94 -18.85 25.93
C GLU A 279 2.97 -17.75 27.02
N LEU A 280 1.80 -17.21 27.33
CA LEU A 280 1.62 -16.15 28.31
C LEU A 280 0.93 -16.70 29.56
N PRO A 281 1.17 -16.10 30.75
CA PRO A 281 0.45 -16.46 31.95
C PRO A 281 -1.07 -16.35 31.75
N GLY A 282 -1.82 -17.41 32.08
CA GLY A 282 -3.27 -17.47 31.92
C GLY A 282 -3.74 -18.10 30.58
N GLY A 283 -2.85 -18.71 29.80
CA GLY A 283 -3.17 -19.52 28.61
C GLY A 283 -3.30 -18.73 27.32
N GLY A 284 -2.95 -17.41 27.30
CA GLY A 284 -2.75 -16.66 26.07
C GLY A 284 -1.38 -16.94 25.44
N TYR A 285 -1.15 -16.46 24.21
CA TYR A 285 0.16 -16.61 23.54
C TYR A 285 0.47 -15.38 22.67
N GLY A 286 1.75 -15.26 22.24
CA GLY A 286 2.28 -14.12 21.54
C GLY A 286 1.61 -13.86 20.23
N ASN A 287 1.65 -12.73 19.73
CA ASN A 287 0.88 -11.88 18.83
C ASN A 287 0.70 -12.37 17.36
N HIS A 288 0.92 -13.63 17.04
CA HIS A 288 0.66 -14.26 15.75
C HIS A 288 0.35 -15.75 15.92
N ASP A 289 -0.12 -16.41 14.88
CA ASP A 289 -0.38 -17.86 14.87
C ASP A 289 0.57 -18.58 13.93
N LEU A 290 1.06 -19.73 14.37
CA LEU A 290 1.82 -20.62 13.51
C LEU A 290 0.88 -21.29 12.49
N SER A 291 1.38 -21.48 11.26
CA SER A 291 0.65 -22.10 10.15
C SER A 291 1.64 -22.60 9.10
N ASP A 292 1.16 -23.35 8.12
CA ASP A 292 1.96 -23.81 6.98
C ASP A 292 1.38 -23.31 5.64
N ARG A 293 1.16 -22.00 5.55
CA ARG A 293 0.71 -21.38 4.29
C ARG A 293 1.84 -21.38 3.23
N PRO A 294 1.59 -21.61 1.98
CA PRO A 294 0.29 -21.82 1.33
C PRO A 294 -0.14 -23.29 1.23
N ARG A 295 0.52 -24.25 1.93
CA ARG A 295 0.18 -25.67 1.83
C ARG A 295 -1.18 -26.00 2.46
N GLU A 296 -1.43 -25.45 3.67
CA GLU A 296 -2.71 -25.67 4.34
C GLU A 296 -3.83 -24.87 3.70
N HIS A 297 -3.62 -23.56 3.53
CA HIS A 297 -4.57 -22.65 2.89
C HIS A 297 -3.87 -21.50 2.18
N ARG A 298 -4.54 -20.90 1.23
CA ARG A 298 -3.96 -19.90 0.33
C ARG A 298 -3.74 -18.56 1.03
N ILE A 299 -2.67 -17.88 0.61
CA ILE A 299 -2.52 -16.44 0.83
C ILE A 299 -3.17 -15.75 -0.38
N GLU A 300 -4.22 -14.98 -0.16
CA GLU A 300 -5.03 -14.35 -1.20
C GLU A 300 -4.87 -12.84 -1.22
N TYR A 301 -4.37 -12.24 -0.13
CA TYR A 301 -4.28 -10.80 0.02
C TYR A 301 -2.90 -10.32 0.45
N ILE A 302 -2.57 -9.08 0.05
CA ILE A 302 -1.57 -8.27 0.70
C ILE A 302 -2.28 -7.01 1.20
N VAL A 303 -2.13 -6.71 2.49
CA VAL A 303 -2.75 -5.53 3.12
C VAL A 303 -1.67 -4.49 3.38
N ILE A 304 -1.88 -3.31 2.81
CA ILE A 304 -1.00 -2.15 2.93
C ILE A 304 -1.52 -1.29 4.09
N HIS A 305 -0.63 -1.05 5.05
CA HIS A 305 -0.86 -0.22 6.21
C HIS A 305 0.05 1.01 6.20
N ASP A 306 -0.29 2.02 6.98
CA ASP A 306 0.70 2.94 7.52
C ASP A 306 0.67 2.87 9.06
N THR A 307 1.84 3.13 9.65
CA THR A 307 2.07 2.85 11.06
C THR A 307 1.42 3.84 12.02
N GLU A 308 0.95 4.99 11.54
CA GLU A 308 0.56 6.15 12.36
C GLU A 308 1.62 6.49 13.45
N GLU A 309 2.86 6.00 13.25
CA GLU A 309 3.99 6.15 14.17
C GLU A 309 5.33 6.19 13.44
N THR A 310 6.39 6.54 14.17
CA THR A 310 7.76 6.45 13.69
C THR A 310 8.27 5.01 13.70
N TYR A 311 9.20 4.66 12.80
CA TYR A 311 9.77 3.32 12.67
C TYR A 311 10.19 2.69 14.01
N GLY A 312 10.93 3.43 14.84
CA GLY A 312 11.41 2.91 16.12
C GLY A 312 10.31 2.64 17.16
N LYS A 313 9.16 3.36 17.10
CA LYS A 313 8.01 3.06 17.95
C LYS A 313 7.23 1.86 17.41
N THR A 314 7.09 1.76 16.09
CA THR A 314 6.45 0.64 15.41
C THR A 314 7.13 -0.69 15.75
N LEU A 315 8.47 -0.73 15.75
CA LEU A 315 9.21 -1.93 16.17
C LEU A 315 8.91 -2.34 17.62
N ARG A 316 8.69 -1.38 18.53
CA ARG A 316 8.30 -1.70 19.92
C ARG A 316 6.88 -2.24 20.05
N LEU A 317 5.97 -1.86 19.15
CA LEU A 317 4.61 -2.41 19.14
C LEU A 317 4.61 -3.89 18.74
N VAL A 318 5.37 -4.26 17.74
CA VAL A 318 5.45 -5.65 17.27
C VAL A 318 6.23 -6.54 18.23
N ASP A 319 7.12 -5.98 19.05
CA ASP A 319 7.88 -6.68 20.10
C ASP A 319 7.04 -6.98 21.37
N ASP A 320 5.82 -6.45 21.45
CA ASP A 320 4.89 -6.75 22.54
C ASP A 320 4.05 -8.01 22.23
N PRO A 321 4.30 -9.15 22.91
CA PRO A 321 3.58 -10.40 22.65
C PRO A 321 2.09 -10.36 23.03
N THR A 322 1.61 -9.27 23.63
CA THR A 322 0.22 -9.14 24.09
C THR A 322 -0.62 -8.27 23.17
N TYR A 323 -0.05 -7.78 22.06
CA TYR A 323 -0.72 -6.77 21.23
C TYR A 323 -0.94 -7.26 19.79
N VAL A 324 -0.32 -6.62 18.81
CA VAL A 324 -0.51 -6.86 17.36
C VAL A 324 0.78 -7.33 16.71
N SER A 325 0.68 -7.87 15.51
CA SER A 325 1.82 -8.15 14.65
C SER A 325 1.48 -7.95 13.19
N TRP A 326 2.50 -7.88 12.37
CA TRP A 326 2.44 -7.86 10.91
C TRP A 326 3.69 -8.51 10.35
N HIS A 327 3.70 -8.76 9.02
CA HIS A 327 4.80 -9.50 8.44
C HIS A 327 6.02 -8.62 8.20
N TYR A 328 5.83 -7.39 7.72
CA TYR A 328 6.91 -6.49 7.34
C TYR A 328 6.66 -5.05 7.78
N THR A 329 7.73 -4.36 8.17
CA THR A 329 7.75 -2.89 8.33
C THR A 329 8.75 -2.29 7.36
N ILE A 330 8.36 -1.20 6.67
CA ILE A 330 9.22 -0.49 5.72
C ILE A 330 9.50 0.91 6.25
N ARG A 331 10.80 1.25 6.40
CA ARG A 331 11.25 2.55 6.88
C ARG A 331 11.16 3.60 5.78
N SER A 332 10.68 4.81 6.13
CA SER A 332 10.46 5.87 5.16
C SER A 332 11.75 6.47 4.61
N SER A 333 12.81 6.62 5.42
CA SER A 333 14.01 7.35 5.02
C SER A 333 14.79 6.71 3.86
N ASP A 334 14.85 5.38 3.80
CA ASP A 334 15.73 4.65 2.88
C ASP A 334 15.10 3.38 2.28
N GLY A 335 13.85 3.07 2.67
CA GLY A 335 13.15 1.87 2.20
C GLY A 335 13.65 0.57 2.85
N HIS A 336 14.39 0.62 3.97
CA HIS A 336 14.77 -0.55 4.76
C HIS A 336 13.56 -1.39 5.16
N ILE A 337 13.67 -2.71 5.09
CA ILE A 337 12.59 -3.65 5.39
C ILE A 337 12.96 -4.50 6.61
N ALA A 338 12.14 -4.46 7.64
CA ALA A 338 12.17 -5.43 8.74
C ALA A 338 11.06 -6.46 8.55
N GLN A 339 11.41 -7.74 8.64
CA GLN A 339 10.44 -8.84 8.68
C GLN A 339 10.26 -9.33 10.12
N HIS A 340 8.99 -9.49 10.57
CA HIS A 340 8.64 -9.84 11.94
C HIS A 340 7.98 -11.21 12.07
N VAL A 341 7.12 -11.57 11.13
CA VAL A 341 6.42 -12.86 11.08
C VAL A 341 6.75 -13.54 9.75
N ARG A 342 6.93 -14.86 9.77
CA ARG A 342 7.10 -15.62 8.53
C ARG A 342 5.86 -15.52 7.67
N THR A 343 6.01 -15.45 6.36
CA THR A 343 4.84 -15.37 5.46
C THR A 343 3.96 -16.61 5.52
N ARG A 344 4.49 -17.75 5.96
CA ARG A 344 3.70 -18.97 6.21
C ARG A 344 2.78 -18.85 7.43
N ASP A 345 3.15 -18.04 8.42
CA ASP A 345 2.43 -17.85 9.67
C ASP A 345 1.42 -16.70 9.55
N ILE A 346 0.49 -16.58 10.49
CA ILE A 346 -0.63 -15.63 10.44
C ILE A 346 -0.39 -14.49 11.41
N ALA A 347 -0.11 -13.31 10.90
CA ALA A 347 0.02 -12.09 11.70
C ALA A 347 -1.35 -11.47 12.04
N TRP A 348 -1.44 -10.74 13.16
CA TRP A 348 -2.67 -10.12 13.66
C TRP A 348 -2.68 -8.62 13.37
N HIS A 349 -3.07 -8.22 12.15
CA HIS A 349 -2.94 -6.84 11.68
C HIS A 349 -4.22 -6.19 11.13
N SER A 350 -5.17 -6.99 10.63
CA SER A 350 -6.25 -6.44 9.80
C SER A 350 -7.57 -6.17 10.54
N GLY A 351 -7.67 -6.56 11.83
CA GLY A 351 -8.93 -6.48 12.57
C GLY A 351 -10.03 -7.46 12.11
N ASN A 352 -9.70 -8.31 11.14
CA ASN A 352 -10.59 -9.33 10.59
C ASN A 352 -9.84 -10.66 10.48
N TRP A 353 -10.22 -11.65 11.30
CA TRP A 353 -9.55 -12.94 11.34
C TRP A 353 -9.55 -13.69 10.01
N TYR A 354 -10.68 -13.64 9.27
CA TYR A 354 -10.75 -14.24 7.94
C TYR A 354 -9.71 -13.65 6.98
N VAL A 355 -9.50 -12.33 7.03
CA VAL A 355 -8.49 -11.65 6.24
C VAL A 355 -7.09 -11.95 6.75
N ASN A 356 -6.84 -11.90 8.07
CA ASN A 356 -5.54 -12.25 8.66
C ASN A 356 -5.07 -13.64 8.20
N ALA A 357 -5.95 -14.65 8.27
CA ALA A 357 -5.64 -16.01 7.86
C ALA A 357 -5.19 -16.12 6.39
N LYS A 358 -5.60 -15.18 5.53
CA LYS A 358 -5.35 -15.17 4.08
C LYS A 358 -4.47 -14.03 3.60
N ALA A 359 -3.90 -13.23 4.50
CA ALA A 359 -3.16 -12.02 4.14
C ALA A 359 -1.69 -12.02 4.58
N ILE A 360 -0.92 -11.18 3.91
CA ILE A 360 0.37 -10.68 4.35
C ILE A 360 0.19 -9.18 4.65
N GLY A 361 0.43 -8.74 5.89
CA GLY A 361 0.39 -7.34 6.30
C GLY A 361 1.74 -6.66 6.15
N ILE A 362 1.75 -5.46 5.58
CA ILE A 362 2.95 -4.64 5.37
C ILE A 362 2.69 -3.25 5.91
N GLU A 363 3.41 -2.88 6.97
CA GLU A 363 3.39 -1.57 7.59
C GLU A 363 4.39 -0.62 6.92
N HIS A 364 3.98 0.61 6.69
CA HIS A 364 4.82 1.66 6.11
C HIS A 364 4.96 2.79 7.12
N GLU A 365 6.19 3.13 7.50
CA GLU A 365 6.43 4.27 8.38
C GLU A 365 5.79 5.52 7.79
N GLY A 366 4.73 6.01 8.43
CA GLY A 366 3.96 7.13 7.93
C GLY A 366 2.77 7.51 8.80
N PHE A 367 2.09 8.55 8.35
CA PHE A 367 0.87 9.05 8.94
C PHE A 367 -0.14 9.34 7.84
N LEU A 368 -1.37 8.90 8.01
CA LEU A 368 -2.45 9.10 7.05
C LEU A 368 -2.66 10.58 6.68
N ALA A 369 -2.53 11.49 7.66
CA ALA A 369 -2.87 12.89 7.46
C ALA A 369 -1.97 13.90 8.17
N LYS A 370 -1.20 13.46 9.15
CA LYS A 370 -0.54 14.35 10.11
C LYS A 370 0.45 15.30 9.44
N ALA A 371 0.24 16.62 9.63
CA ALA A 371 1.11 17.71 9.17
C ALA A 371 1.52 17.63 7.70
N GLY A 372 0.70 17.01 6.83
CA GLY A 372 1.08 16.77 5.44
C GLY A 372 2.27 15.83 5.30
N ALA A 373 2.51 14.99 6.31
CA ALA A 373 3.55 13.97 6.26
C ALA A 373 3.40 13.14 4.99
N TRP A 374 4.51 12.92 4.30
CA TRP A 374 4.50 12.34 2.99
C TRP A 374 5.44 11.13 2.92
N TYR A 375 5.10 10.22 2.05
CA TYR A 375 5.84 8.99 1.82
C TYR A 375 6.96 9.21 0.81
N THR A 376 8.17 8.74 1.13
CA THR A 376 9.31 8.86 0.22
C THR A 376 9.21 7.90 -0.96
N GLU A 377 9.85 8.23 -2.06
CA GLU A 377 9.94 7.33 -3.22
C GLU A 377 10.76 6.07 -2.90
N ALA A 378 11.79 6.18 -2.05
CA ALA A 378 12.58 5.04 -1.60
C ALA A 378 11.69 3.98 -0.92
N MET A 379 10.77 4.39 -0.05
CA MET A 379 9.81 3.51 0.60
C MET A 379 8.84 2.87 -0.41
N TYR A 380 8.26 3.67 -1.32
CA TYR A 380 7.37 3.15 -2.36
C TYR A 380 8.05 2.08 -3.23
N ARG A 381 9.31 2.30 -3.62
CA ARG A 381 10.06 1.35 -4.47
C ARG A 381 10.38 0.05 -3.75
N SER A 382 10.86 0.12 -2.53
CA SER A 382 11.13 -1.07 -1.70
C SER A 382 9.87 -1.88 -1.48
N SER A 383 8.76 -1.21 -1.12
CA SER A 383 7.45 -1.82 -0.95
C SER A 383 6.93 -2.47 -2.25
N ALA A 384 6.95 -1.75 -3.35
CA ALA A 384 6.47 -2.27 -4.64
C ALA A 384 7.27 -3.50 -5.11
N ARG A 385 8.59 -3.54 -4.86
CA ARG A 385 9.43 -4.72 -5.16
C ARG A 385 9.07 -5.90 -4.27
N LEU A 386 8.88 -5.67 -2.97
CA LEU A 386 8.48 -6.71 -2.03
C LEU A 386 7.10 -7.27 -2.41
N VAL A 387 6.10 -6.40 -2.60
CA VAL A 387 4.73 -6.83 -2.97
C VAL A 387 4.71 -7.58 -4.30
N ARG A 388 5.42 -7.08 -5.31
CA ARG A 388 5.54 -7.78 -6.60
C ARG A 388 6.18 -9.16 -6.47
N TYR A 389 7.18 -9.31 -5.60
CA TYR A 389 7.81 -10.61 -5.32
C TYR A 389 6.85 -11.56 -4.62
N LEU A 390 6.18 -11.09 -3.54
CA LEU A 390 5.23 -11.89 -2.78
C LEU A 390 4.02 -12.28 -3.64
N ALA A 391 3.49 -11.35 -4.43
CA ALA A 391 2.39 -11.60 -5.34
C ALA A 391 2.72 -12.71 -6.35
N ARG A 392 3.94 -12.70 -6.93
CA ARG A 392 4.41 -13.78 -7.81
C ARG A 392 4.61 -15.10 -7.06
N ARG A 393 5.20 -15.05 -5.87
CA ARG A 393 5.49 -16.25 -5.06
C ARG A 393 4.21 -17.00 -4.67
N TYR A 394 3.15 -16.27 -4.35
CA TYR A 394 1.89 -16.82 -3.86
C TYR A 394 0.75 -16.82 -4.88
N GLY A 395 0.98 -16.37 -6.10
CA GLY A 395 -0.02 -16.31 -7.15
C GLY A 395 -1.13 -15.28 -6.89
N ILE A 396 -0.81 -14.19 -6.19
CA ILE A 396 -1.76 -13.11 -5.86
C ILE A 396 -1.85 -12.14 -7.05
N PRO A 397 -3.04 -11.87 -7.59
CA PRO A 397 -3.20 -10.88 -8.65
C PRO A 397 -2.82 -9.46 -8.20
N LEU A 398 -2.15 -8.72 -9.10
CA LEU A 398 -1.80 -7.32 -8.86
C LEU A 398 -2.98 -6.41 -9.25
N ASP A 399 -4.02 -6.43 -8.44
CA ASP A 399 -5.20 -5.57 -8.52
C ASP A 399 -5.71 -5.16 -7.13
N ARG A 400 -6.71 -4.26 -7.09
CA ARG A 400 -7.25 -3.73 -5.83
C ARG A 400 -8.27 -4.64 -5.13
N ALA A 401 -8.57 -5.80 -5.69
CA ALA A 401 -9.35 -6.83 -5.01
C ALA A 401 -8.47 -7.71 -4.11
N HIS A 402 -7.16 -7.77 -4.39
CA HIS A 402 -6.19 -8.60 -3.69
C HIS A 402 -5.12 -7.78 -2.94
N ILE A 403 -4.71 -6.62 -3.48
CA ILE A 403 -3.81 -5.67 -2.80
C ILE A 403 -4.69 -4.58 -2.17
N LEU A 404 -5.02 -4.79 -0.90
CA LEU A 404 -5.94 -3.95 -0.15
C LEU A 404 -5.18 -2.88 0.66
N GLY A 405 -5.80 -1.72 0.89
CA GLY A 405 -5.45 -0.90 2.06
C GLY A 405 -6.15 -1.46 3.29
N HIS A 406 -5.64 -1.21 4.47
CA HIS A 406 -6.31 -1.60 5.69
C HIS A 406 -7.72 -1.00 5.79
N ASP A 407 -7.90 0.23 5.27
CA ASP A 407 -9.20 0.89 5.13
C ASP A 407 -10.18 0.18 4.18
N ASN A 408 -9.73 -0.83 3.41
CA ASN A 408 -10.59 -1.64 2.53
C ASN A 408 -11.02 -2.96 3.18
N VAL A 409 -10.46 -3.32 4.33
CA VAL A 409 -10.82 -4.55 5.06
C VAL A 409 -12.19 -4.38 5.72
N PRO A 410 -13.15 -5.30 5.51
CA PRO A 410 -14.48 -5.19 6.08
C PRO A 410 -14.49 -5.50 7.59
N GLY A 411 -15.40 -4.90 8.34
CA GLY A 411 -15.74 -5.37 9.69
C GLY A 411 -16.37 -6.77 9.63
N THR A 412 -16.11 -7.59 10.65
CA THR A 412 -16.57 -9.00 10.67
C THR A 412 -18.06 -9.16 10.98
N VAL A 413 -18.60 -8.24 11.76
CA VAL A 413 -20.00 -8.16 12.19
C VAL A 413 -20.45 -6.69 12.24
N PRO A 414 -21.76 -6.38 12.29
CA PRO A 414 -22.25 -5.00 12.31
C PRO A 414 -21.58 -4.10 13.34
N GLY A 415 -21.36 -4.58 14.56
CA GLY A 415 -20.76 -3.81 15.65
C GLY A 415 -19.27 -3.48 15.45
N SER A 416 -18.54 -4.22 14.61
CA SER A 416 -17.12 -3.98 14.37
C SER A 416 -16.86 -2.98 13.23
N VAL A 417 -17.83 -2.69 12.36
CA VAL A 417 -17.63 -1.87 11.15
C VAL A 417 -17.13 -0.46 11.48
N ALA A 418 -17.69 0.18 12.50
CA ALA A 418 -17.32 1.53 12.90
C ALA A 418 -15.89 1.64 13.45
N GLY A 419 -15.40 0.58 14.10
CA GLY A 419 -14.07 0.51 14.71
C GLY A 419 -12.96 0.03 13.78
N MET A 420 -13.27 -0.30 12.52
CA MET A 420 -12.25 -0.70 11.56
C MET A 420 -11.35 0.47 11.18
N HIS A 421 -10.10 0.17 10.90
CA HIS A 421 -9.03 1.11 10.61
C HIS A 421 -9.26 1.94 9.35
N VAL A 422 -8.46 3.00 9.16
CA VAL A 422 -8.65 4.03 8.14
C VAL A 422 -7.40 4.27 7.27
N ASP A 423 -6.30 3.62 7.61
CA ASP A 423 -5.01 3.66 6.93
C ASP A 423 -4.99 2.78 5.65
N PRO A 424 -4.17 3.08 4.65
CA PRO A 424 -3.27 4.23 4.53
C PRO A 424 -3.97 5.51 4.04
N GLY A 425 -5.28 5.52 3.88
CA GLY A 425 -6.09 6.68 3.59
C GLY A 425 -5.97 7.26 2.17
N PRO A 426 -6.38 8.53 1.97
CA PRO A 426 -6.51 9.12 0.63
C PRO A 426 -5.19 9.60 0.03
N TYR A 427 -4.12 9.69 0.84
CA TYR A 427 -2.83 10.25 0.44
C TYR A 427 -1.79 9.20 0.03
N TRP A 428 -2.09 7.91 0.16
CA TRP A 428 -1.30 6.87 -0.48
C TRP A 428 -1.51 6.90 -2.01
N ASP A 429 -0.44 7.10 -2.77
CA ASP A 429 -0.50 7.20 -4.25
C ASP A 429 -0.61 5.81 -4.90
N TRP A 430 -1.81 5.24 -4.87
CA TRP A 430 -2.10 3.92 -5.46
C TRP A 430 -1.75 3.83 -6.94
N GLY A 431 -1.92 4.92 -7.70
CA GLY A 431 -1.61 4.97 -9.12
C GLY A 431 -0.12 4.77 -9.39
N HIS A 432 0.70 5.51 -8.66
CA HIS A 432 2.16 5.39 -8.71
C HIS A 432 2.63 4.03 -8.19
N TYR A 433 2.07 3.58 -7.05
CA TYR A 433 2.42 2.31 -6.44
C TYR A 433 2.21 1.11 -7.39
N PHE A 434 1.06 1.04 -8.06
CA PHE A 434 0.78 0.00 -9.05
C PHE A 434 1.64 0.14 -10.32
N ALA A 435 1.99 1.36 -10.72
CA ALA A 435 2.93 1.58 -11.82
C ALA A 435 4.33 1.03 -11.49
N LEU A 436 4.82 1.23 -10.25
CA LEU A 436 6.08 0.65 -9.76
C LEU A 436 6.05 -0.89 -9.73
N MET A 437 4.90 -1.49 -9.41
CA MET A 437 4.72 -2.94 -9.49
C MET A 437 4.65 -3.47 -10.94
N GLY A 438 4.57 -2.60 -11.94
CA GLY A 438 4.44 -2.96 -13.35
C GLY A 438 3.00 -3.29 -13.78
N SER A 439 2.00 -2.94 -12.97
CA SER A 439 0.57 -3.14 -13.21
C SER A 439 -0.23 -1.82 -13.15
N PRO A 440 0.10 -0.81 -13.98
CA PRO A 440 -0.59 0.48 -13.96
C PRO A 440 -2.05 0.34 -14.38
N PHE A 441 -2.94 1.08 -13.72
CA PHE A 441 -4.37 1.07 -14.03
C PHE A 441 -4.62 1.68 -15.42
N LYS A 442 -5.24 0.90 -16.29
CA LYS A 442 -5.60 1.27 -17.67
C LYS A 442 -7.07 1.00 -17.91
N ALA A 443 -7.63 1.62 -18.96
CA ALA A 443 -8.95 1.23 -19.44
C ALA A 443 -8.90 -0.22 -19.94
N THR A 444 -9.83 -1.05 -19.46
CA THR A 444 -9.99 -2.45 -19.85
C THR A 444 -11.35 -2.73 -20.52
N GLY A 445 -12.19 -1.68 -20.62
CA GLY A 445 -13.49 -1.74 -21.28
C GLY A 445 -13.68 -0.60 -22.29
N GLY A 446 -14.54 -0.84 -23.28
CA GLY A 446 -14.93 0.15 -24.30
C GLY A 446 -15.94 1.18 -23.79
N ALA A 447 -16.55 1.93 -24.71
CA ALA A 447 -17.52 3.00 -24.40
C ALA A 447 -18.78 2.50 -23.65
N HIS A 448 -19.17 1.25 -23.89
CA HIS A 448 -20.35 0.62 -23.27
C HIS A 448 -20.00 -0.28 -22.06
N ALA A 449 -18.79 -0.15 -21.50
CA ALA A 449 -18.39 -0.90 -20.33
C ALA A 449 -19.32 -0.62 -19.13
N GLY A 450 -19.74 -1.66 -18.45
CA GLY A 450 -20.60 -1.56 -17.26
C GLY A 450 -19.84 -1.31 -15.95
N LEU A 451 -18.51 -1.26 -15.98
CA LEU A 451 -17.65 -0.93 -14.86
C LEU A 451 -16.81 0.32 -15.13
N VAL A 452 -16.39 0.96 -14.07
CA VAL A 452 -15.34 1.99 -14.07
C VAL A 452 -14.27 1.66 -13.03
N THR A 453 -13.01 1.92 -13.37
CA THR A 453 -11.89 1.93 -12.43
C THR A 453 -11.57 3.37 -12.05
N ILE A 454 -11.57 3.70 -10.76
CA ILE A 454 -11.12 5.02 -10.29
C ILE A 454 -9.64 5.18 -10.65
N ARG A 455 -9.30 6.31 -11.26
CA ARG A 455 -7.93 6.65 -11.66
C ARG A 455 -7.73 8.16 -11.67
N THR A 456 -7.28 8.70 -10.56
CA THR A 456 -6.99 10.13 -10.43
C THR A 456 -5.58 10.45 -10.97
N ASP A 457 -5.41 11.67 -11.49
CA ASP A 457 -4.07 12.29 -11.58
C ASP A 457 -3.72 12.79 -10.18
N TYR A 458 -2.99 11.99 -9.40
CA TYR A 458 -2.74 12.23 -7.99
C TYR A 458 -2.26 13.65 -7.69
N ALA A 459 -1.30 14.18 -8.43
CA ALA A 459 -0.72 15.50 -8.17
C ALA A 459 -1.70 16.67 -8.40
N ARG A 460 -2.61 16.51 -9.38
CA ARG A 460 -3.57 17.54 -9.77
C ARG A 460 -4.92 17.39 -9.09
N HIS A 461 -5.29 16.16 -8.72
CA HIS A 461 -6.55 15.87 -8.06
C HIS A 461 -6.46 16.18 -6.57
N ARG A 462 -7.05 17.32 -6.16
CA ARG A 462 -6.95 17.85 -4.78
C ARG A 462 -8.33 18.08 -4.18
N PRO A 463 -9.08 17.01 -3.85
CA PRO A 463 -10.39 17.14 -3.23
C PRO A 463 -10.27 17.72 -1.81
N ARG A 464 -11.34 18.40 -1.38
CA ARG A 464 -11.43 18.95 -0.02
C ARG A 464 -11.41 17.82 1.01
N TYR A 465 -10.56 17.98 2.04
CA TYR A 465 -10.57 17.21 3.27
C TYR A 465 -10.54 18.15 4.48
N THR A 466 -10.92 17.63 5.65
CA THR A 466 -10.83 18.33 6.94
C THR A 466 -10.15 17.44 7.98
N GLY A 467 -9.60 18.06 9.04
CA GLY A 467 -9.07 17.33 10.19
C GLY A 467 -7.69 16.70 9.98
N CYS A 468 -6.83 17.31 9.15
CA CYS A 468 -5.44 16.88 8.98
C CYS A 468 -4.55 17.36 10.13
N GLU A 469 -4.74 18.60 10.57
CA GLU A 469 -4.00 19.24 11.67
C GLU A 469 -4.89 19.38 12.90
N GLU A 470 -6.06 20.04 12.73
CA GLU A 470 -7.04 20.24 13.79
C GLU A 470 -8.42 19.69 13.38
N PRO A 471 -9.18 19.09 14.31
CA PRO A 471 -10.49 18.53 14.03
C PRO A 471 -11.46 19.55 13.42
N GLY A 472 -11.99 19.24 12.23
CA GLY A 472 -12.99 20.07 11.54
C GLY A 472 -12.41 21.18 10.67
N GLU A 473 -11.15 21.54 10.80
CA GLU A 473 -10.49 22.53 9.94
C GLU A 473 -10.13 21.94 8.57
N ASP A 474 -10.12 22.81 7.55
CA ASP A 474 -9.77 22.39 6.19
C ASP A 474 -8.29 21.99 6.12
N CYS A 475 -8.04 20.80 5.56
CA CYS A 475 -6.70 20.39 5.21
C CYS A 475 -6.10 21.27 4.12
N ARG A 476 -4.79 21.45 4.13
CA ARG A 476 -4.09 22.08 3.00
C ARG A 476 -4.34 21.28 1.73
N PRO A 477 -4.52 21.95 0.56
CA PRO A 477 -4.69 21.25 -0.70
C PRO A 477 -3.56 20.27 -0.96
N HIS A 478 -3.88 18.98 -1.03
CA HIS A 478 -2.92 17.90 -1.22
C HIS A 478 -3.37 16.97 -2.34
N GLY A 479 -2.43 16.39 -3.09
CA GLY A 479 -2.72 15.36 -4.08
C GLY A 479 -3.41 14.15 -3.44
N SER A 480 -4.38 13.55 -4.14
CA SER A 480 -5.16 12.44 -3.58
C SER A 480 -5.45 11.36 -4.60
N ALA A 481 -5.38 10.12 -4.15
CA ALA A 481 -5.81 8.95 -4.90
C ALA A 481 -7.33 8.74 -4.88
N SER A 482 -8.12 9.60 -4.23
CA SER A 482 -9.53 9.32 -3.94
C SER A 482 -10.47 10.39 -4.47
N VAL A 483 -11.62 9.98 -4.99
CA VAL A 483 -12.74 10.87 -5.33
C VAL A 483 -13.77 10.91 -4.20
N ARG A 484 -14.48 12.05 -4.07
CA ARG A 484 -15.60 12.21 -3.13
C ARG A 484 -16.92 11.81 -3.80
N LEU A 485 -17.79 11.18 -3.03
CA LEU A 485 -19.04 10.60 -3.51
C LEU A 485 -20.24 11.37 -2.97
N HIS A 486 -21.08 11.86 -3.90
CA HIS A 486 -22.26 12.68 -3.61
C HIS A 486 -23.56 11.94 -3.94
N THR A 487 -24.67 12.35 -3.32
CA THR A 487 -26.00 11.76 -3.56
C THR A 487 -26.59 12.14 -4.93
N ALA A 488 -26.08 13.22 -5.53
CA ALA A 488 -26.48 13.71 -6.86
C ALA A 488 -25.31 14.44 -7.54
N PRO A 489 -25.35 14.70 -8.86
CA PRO A 489 -24.34 15.51 -9.54
C PRO A 489 -24.23 16.92 -8.95
N GLY A 490 -23.01 17.35 -8.58
CA GLY A 490 -22.70 18.68 -8.03
C GLY A 490 -21.88 18.63 -6.74
N HIS A 491 -20.85 19.46 -6.65
CA HIS A 491 -19.97 19.55 -5.46
C HIS A 491 -20.69 20.02 -4.19
N GLY A 492 -21.77 20.79 -4.32
CA GLY A 492 -22.60 21.23 -3.20
C GLY A 492 -23.64 20.21 -2.74
N LYS A 493 -23.73 19.04 -3.39
CA LYS A 493 -24.68 18.01 -2.98
C LYS A 493 -24.16 17.23 -1.77
N PRO A 494 -25.06 16.73 -0.89
CA PRO A 494 -24.65 15.94 0.26
C PRO A 494 -23.80 14.74 -0.14
N LEU A 495 -22.87 14.36 0.73
CA LEU A 495 -22.14 13.12 0.59
C LEU A 495 -23.06 11.91 0.78
N VAL A 496 -22.75 10.79 0.12
CA VAL A 496 -23.46 9.52 0.33
C VAL A 496 -23.30 9.03 1.77
N ARG A 497 -24.21 8.17 2.22
CA ARG A 497 -24.25 7.69 3.60
C ARG A 497 -23.53 6.35 3.72
N ASP A 498 -22.89 6.13 4.86
CA ASP A 498 -22.36 4.83 5.29
C ASP A 498 -22.95 4.50 6.68
N VAL A 499 -23.99 3.67 6.68
CA VAL A 499 -24.75 3.31 7.89
C VAL A 499 -23.94 2.49 8.89
N GLY A 500 -22.82 1.91 8.47
CA GLY A 500 -21.95 1.14 9.33
C GLY A 500 -20.89 1.96 10.06
N ARG A 501 -20.55 3.14 9.54
CA ARG A 501 -19.48 3.96 10.11
C ARG A 501 -19.91 4.73 11.36
N ARG A 502 -21.15 5.21 11.39
CA ARG A 502 -21.67 5.98 12.51
C ARG A 502 -23.20 6.01 12.55
N SER A 503 -23.76 6.30 13.70
CA SER A 503 -25.20 6.49 13.88
C SER A 503 -25.73 7.52 12.89
N GLY A 504 -26.83 7.22 12.22
CA GLY A 504 -27.42 8.06 11.17
C GLY A 504 -26.68 8.02 9.82
N GLY A 505 -25.53 7.37 9.71
CA GLY A 505 -24.81 7.10 8.45
C GLY A 505 -24.20 8.31 7.75
N ARG A 506 -24.19 9.51 8.31
CA ARG A 506 -23.67 10.72 7.65
C ARG A 506 -22.16 10.63 7.44
N SER A 507 -21.72 10.74 6.19
CA SER A 507 -20.30 10.91 5.86
C SER A 507 -19.89 12.37 5.97
N THR A 508 -18.59 12.59 6.21
CA THR A 508 -17.99 13.92 6.38
C THR A 508 -16.83 14.13 5.41
N TYR A 509 -16.31 15.35 5.35
CA TYR A 509 -15.07 15.64 4.64
C TYR A 509 -13.80 15.25 5.43
N GLY A 510 -13.94 14.67 6.63
CA GLY A 510 -12.81 14.22 7.43
C GLY A 510 -11.86 13.32 6.65
N VAL A 511 -10.56 13.55 6.78
CA VAL A 511 -9.52 12.77 6.10
C VAL A 511 -9.56 11.29 6.52
N HIS A 512 -9.97 11.02 7.76
CA HIS A 512 -10.20 9.66 8.30
C HIS A 512 -11.57 9.06 7.94
N ASP A 513 -12.43 9.83 7.24
CA ASP A 513 -13.77 9.35 6.87
C ASP A 513 -13.80 8.85 5.43
N HIS A 514 -13.80 7.54 5.28
CA HIS A 514 -13.91 6.88 3.97
C HIS A 514 -15.35 6.51 3.56
N GLY A 515 -16.38 6.88 4.35
CA GLY A 515 -17.78 6.51 4.08
C GLY A 515 -18.32 7.01 2.73
N ALA A 516 -17.77 8.12 2.22
CA ALA A 516 -18.11 8.68 0.90
C ALA A 516 -16.85 8.86 0.03
N ARG A 517 -16.05 7.79 -0.12
CA ARG A 517 -14.76 7.81 -0.81
C ARG A 517 -14.57 6.57 -1.69
N ALA A 518 -14.15 6.77 -2.94
CA ALA A 518 -13.67 5.72 -3.82
C ALA A 518 -12.24 6.03 -4.24
N THR A 519 -11.37 5.02 -4.25
CA THR A 519 -9.92 5.22 -4.35
C THR A 519 -9.36 4.58 -5.63
N THR A 520 -8.32 5.14 -6.17
CA THR A 520 -7.64 4.71 -7.40
C THR A 520 -7.39 3.20 -7.41
N GLY A 521 -7.78 2.59 -8.52
CA GLY A 521 -7.72 1.16 -8.80
C GLY A 521 -8.94 0.37 -8.36
N GLN A 522 -9.79 0.87 -7.45
CA GLN A 522 -11.06 0.23 -7.12
C GLN A 522 -12.01 0.25 -8.32
N GLN A 523 -12.70 -0.86 -8.54
CA GLN A 523 -13.66 -1.03 -9.64
C GLN A 523 -15.08 -1.01 -9.12
N TYR A 524 -15.93 -0.23 -9.77
CA TYR A 524 -17.34 -0.09 -9.41
C TYR A 524 -18.25 -0.27 -10.61
N ALA A 525 -19.42 -0.88 -10.38
CA ALA A 525 -20.45 -0.97 -11.39
C ALA A 525 -21.07 0.41 -11.66
N LEU A 526 -21.16 0.75 -12.95
CA LEU A 526 -21.71 2.01 -13.43
C LEU A 526 -23.21 2.07 -13.14
N ALA A 527 -23.66 3.20 -12.58
CA ALA A 527 -25.06 3.48 -12.27
C ALA A 527 -25.65 4.64 -13.08
N GLY A 528 -24.83 5.34 -13.88
CA GLY A 528 -25.25 6.43 -14.78
C GLY A 528 -24.16 7.46 -15.07
N ARG A 529 -24.46 8.37 -16.00
CA ARG A 529 -23.60 9.50 -16.36
C ARG A 529 -24.48 10.74 -16.59
N LYS A 530 -23.98 11.92 -16.21
CA LYS A 530 -24.65 13.20 -16.46
C LYS A 530 -23.62 14.33 -16.54
N GLY A 531 -23.33 14.81 -17.76
CA GLY A 531 -22.23 15.75 -18.00
C GLY A 531 -20.91 15.19 -17.45
N ASP A 532 -20.19 16.00 -16.69
CA ASP A 532 -18.93 15.65 -16.04
C ASP A 532 -19.09 14.80 -14.78
N TRP A 533 -20.24 14.19 -14.55
CA TRP A 533 -20.50 13.36 -13.38
C TRP A 533 -20.75 11.92 -13.77
N THR A 534 -20.09 11.01 -13.07
CA THR A 534 -20.27 9.56 -13.19
C THR A 534 -20.89 9.02 -11.90
N ALA A 535 -21.90 8.15 -12.04
CA ALA A 535 -22.54 7.47 -10.92
C ALA A 535 -22.09 6.01 -10.87
N ILE A 536 -21.89 5.52 -9.65
CA ILE A 536 -21.58 4.11 -9.34
C ILE A 536 -22.58 3.57 -8.32
N TRP A 537 -22.72 2.25 -8.25
CA TRP A 537 -23.39 1.58 -7.14
C TRP A 537 -22.42 1.46 -5.96
N TYR A 538 -22.86 1.93 -4.78
CA TYR A 538 -22.04 2.09 -3.60
C TYR A 538 -22.87 1.95 -2.33
N LEU A 539 -22.62 0.95 -1.48
CA LEU A 539 -23.34 0.71 -0.21
C LEU A 539 -24.88 0.71 -0.35
N GLY A 540 -25.40 0.06 -1.38
CA GLY A 540 -26.84 -0.02 -1.62
C GLY A 540 -27.47 1.26 -2.20
N GLN A 541 -26.69 2.24 -2.60
CA GLN A 541 -27.19 3.53 -3.13
C GLN A 541 -26.43 3.96 -4.39
N ARG A 542 -26.97 4.91 -5.14
CA ARG A 542 -26.28 5.56 -6.26
C ARG A 542 -25.39 6.67 -5.72
N ALA A 543 -24.10 6.63 -6.10
CA ALA A 543 -23.09 7.59 -5.65
C ALA A 543 -22.46 8.31 -6.85
N TRP A 544 -22.43 9.63 -6.84
CA TRP A 544 -21.92 10.46 -7.93
C TRP A 544 -20.56 11.06 -7.59
N PHE A 545 -19.62 11.01 -8.53
CA PHE A 545 -18.35 11.71 -8.43
C PHE A 545 -18.04 12.50 -9.69
N HIS A 546 -17.25 13.56 -9.53
CA HIS A 546 -16.81 14.41 -10.62
C HIS A 546 -15.77 13.69 -11.46
N ASN A 547 -16.05 13.54 -12.76
CA ASN A 547 -15.23 12.82 -13.73
C ASN A 547 -15.28 13.57 -15.08
N PRO A 548 -14.67 14.79 -15.15
CA PRO A 548 -14.73 15.62 -16.34
C PRO A 548 -13.92 15.00 -17.49
N HIS A 549 -14.32 15.33 -18.71
CA HIS A 549 -13.71 14.75 -19.91
C HIS A 549 -12.24 15.14 -20.10
N ASP A 550 -11.88 16.36 -19.76
CA ASP A 550 -10.53 16.93 -19.91
C ASP A 550 -9.55 16.50 -18.79
N ALA A 551 -10.07 16.10 -17.64
CA ALA A 551 -9.29 15.61 -16.49
C ALA A 551 -9.98 14.41 -15.82
N PRO A 552 -10.09 13.26 -16.49
CA PRO A 552 -10.88 12.14 -16.00
C PRO A 552 -10.30 11.54 -14.71
N THR A 553 -11.20 11.28 -13.75
CA THR A 553 -10.88 10.63 -12.47
C THR A 553 -11.25 9.14 -12.44
N ALA A 554 -11.77 8.62 -13.55
CA ALA A 554 -12.02 7.20 -13.74
C ALA A 554 -11.88 6.83 -15.21
N VAL A 555 -11.63 5.54 -15.47
CA VAL A 555 -11.57 4.96 -16.81
C VAL A 555 -12.56 3.79 -16.92
N ASN A 556 -13.03 3.51 -18.13
CA ASN A 556 -13.92 2.38 -18.39
C ASN A 556 -13.22 1.05 -18.11
N ALA A 557 -13.94 0.12 -17.48
CA ALA A 557 -13.43 -1.20 -17.14
C ALA A 557 -14.41 -2.31 -17.54
N GLY A 558 -13.85 -3.44 -17.91
CA GLY A 558 -14.55 -4.71 -18.09
C GLY A 558 -14.27 -5.65 -16.92
N GLY A 559 -15.16 -6.58 -16.66
CA GLY A 559 -15.04 -7.56 -15.59
C GLY A 559 -16.35 -8.29 -15.33
N LEU A 560 -16.42 -8.96 -14.18
CA LEU A 560 -17.62 -9.62 -13.71
C LEU A 560 -18.37 -8.74 -12.71
N ILE A 561 -19.69 -8.85 -12.74
CA ILE A 561 -20.59 -8.21 -11.78
C ILE A 561 -21.53 -9.25 -11.18
N VAL A 562 -21.98 -8.97 -9.95
CA VAL A 562 -23.12 -9.68 -9.35
C VAL A 562 -24.33 -8.77 -9.27
N THR A 563 -25.51 -9.37 -9.35
CA THR A 563 -26.81 -8.73 -9.12
C THR A 563 -27.73 -9.71 -8.36
N PRO A 564 -28.65 -9.24 -7.51
CA PRO A 564 -29.62 -10.13 -6.86
C PRO A 564 -30.39 -10.97 -7.87
N ARG A 565 -30.54 -12.29 -7.60
CA ARG A 565 -31.34 -13.19 -8.43
C ARG A 565 -32.80 -12.72 -8.57
N PRO A 566 -33.47 -13.06 -9.65
CA PRO A 566 -34.91 -12.85 -9.81
C PRO A 566 -35.70 -13.37 -8.58
N GLY A 567 -36.70 -12.63 -8.13
CA GLY A 567 -37.46 -12.96 -6.92
C GLY A 567 -36.93 -12.37 -5.63
N ARG A 568 -35.64 -12.04 -5.52
CA ARG A 568 -35.07 -11.40 -4.32
C ARG A 568 -35.22 -9.87 -4.37
N ALA A 569 -35.77 -9.28 -3.32
CA ALA A 569 -35.85 -7.81 -3.19
C ALA A 569 -34.48 -7.19 -2.86
N SER A 570 -33.67 -7.91 -2.10
CA SER A 570 -32.29 -7.53 -1.74
C SER A 570 -31.50 -8.75 -1.29
N VAL A 571 -30.17 -8.59 -1.23
CA VAL A 571 -29.23 -9.64 -0.81
C VAL A 571 -28.38 -9.12 0.35
N PRO A 572 -28.23 -9.90 1.43
CA PRO A 572 -27.34 -9.55 2.54
C PRO A 572 -25.87 -9.63 2.11
N VAL A 573 -25.03 -8.84 2.77
CA VAL A 573 -23.58 -8.87 2.58
C VAL A 573 -22.87 -9.23 3.88
N TYR A 574 -21.70 -9.82 3.76
CA TYR A 574 -20.95 -10.37 4.90
C TYR A 574 -19.53 -9.77 4.93
N GLY A 575 -18.99 -9.65 6.12
CA GLY A 575 -17.61 -9.18 6.32
C GLY A 575 -16.56 -10.29 6.24
N ARG A 576 -16.99 -11.53 6.13
CA ARG A 576 -16.15 -12.73 6.07
C ARG A 576 -16.89 -13.87 5.37
N ALA A 577 -16.14 -14.74 4.68
CA ALA A 577 -16.68 -15.93 4.01
C ALA A 577 -16.41 -17.17 4.88
N TYR A 578 -17.22 -17.40 5.89
CA TYR A 578 -17.09 -18.56 6.77
C TYR A 578 -17.91 -19.75 6.28
N PRO A 579 -17.48 -20.99 6.66
CA PRO A 579 -18.19 -22.20 6.32
C PRO A 579 -19.59 -22.26 6.92
N GLU A 580 -20.47 -23.03 6.29
CA GLU A 580 -21.74 -23.47 6.88
C GLU A 580 -21.50 -24.29 8.15
N PRO A 581 -22.48 -24.33 9.12
CA PRO A 581 -22.31 -25.02 10.40
C PRO A 581 -21.92 -26.49 10.29
N GLU A 582 -22.43 -27.20 9.27
CA GLU A 582 -22.20 -28.62 9.05
C GLU A 582 -20.75 -28.97 8.65
N ALA A 583 -19.97 -27.97 8.25
CA ALA A 583 -18.57 -28.15 7.88
C ALA A 583 -17.63 -28.24 9.09
N TYR A 584 -18.09 -27.85 10.28
CA TYR A 584 -17.25 -27.79 11.48
C TYR A 584 -17.09 -29.17 12.11
N PRO A 585 -15.86 -29.70 12.28
CA PRO A 585 -15.64 -30.97 12.95
C PRO A 585 -15.93 -30.86 14.45
N LYS A 586 -16.18 -32.00 15.08
CA LYS A 586 -16.35 -32.09 16.54
C LYS A 586 -15.16 -31.46 17.27
N GLY A 587 -15.43 -30.59 18.23
CA GLY A 587 -14.43 -29.89 19.03
C GLY A 587 -14.01 -28.51 18.47
N VAL A 588 -14.40 -28.16 17.25
CA VAL A 588 -14.21 -26.81 16.71
C VAL A 588 -15.52 -26.02 16.84
N PRO A 589 -15.55 -24.92 17.59
CA PRO A 589 -16.77 -24.11 17.74
C PRO A 589 -17.22 -23.51 16.42
N VAL A 590 -18.50 -23.70 16.09
CA VAL A 590 -19.13 -23.11 14.90
C VAL A 590 -19.04 -21.60 14.95
N GLN A 591 -18.51 -20.98 13.92
CA GLN A 591 -18.45 -19.53 13.80
C GLN A 591 -19.71 -18.99 13.10
N PRO A 592 -20.43 -18.05 13.71
CA PRO A 592 -21.69 -17.56 13.15
C PRO A 592 -21.46 -16.79 11.85
N ILE A 593 -22.32 -17.02 10.87
CA ILE A 593 -22.40 -16.25 9.61
C ILE A 593 -23.38 -15.09 9.85
N VAL A 594 -22.86 -13.92 10.19
CA VAL A 594 -23.66 -12.73 10.52
C VAL A 594 -23.61 -11.73 9.38
N PRO A 595 -24.75 -11.33 8.80
CA PRO A 595 -24.80 -10.26 7.81
C PRO A 595 -24.36 -8.93 8.42
N LEU A 596 -23.70 -8.10 7.61
CA LEU A 596 -23.47 -6.70 7.94
C LEU A 596 -24.78 -5.90 7.79
N GLN A 597 -24.80 -4.66 8.26
CA GLN A 597 -25.95 -3.75 8.15
C GLN A 597 -26.20 -3.19 6.74
N TYR A 598 -25.57 -3.76 5.74
CA TYR A 598 -25.71 -3.38 4.33
C TYR A 598 -26.48 -4.45 3.55
N MET A 599 -27.18 -3.99 2.51
CA MET A 599 -27.88 -4.86 1.57
C MET A 599 -27.56 -4.44 0.13
N ILE A 600 -27.61 -5.39 -0.79
CA ILE A 600 -27.64 -5.12 -2.23
C ILE A 600 -29.09 -5.17 -2.71
N PRO A 601 -29.74 -4.04 -3.00
CA PRO A 601 -31.10 -4.01 -3.52
C PRO A 601 -31.21 -4.58 -4.94
N ARG A 602 -32.39 -5.07 -5.30
CA ARG A 602 -32.72 -5.51 -6.66
C ARG A 602 -32.36 -4.43 -7.69
N GLY A 603 -31.79 -4.85 -8.82
CA GLY A 603 -31.40 -3.97 -9.93
C GLY A 603 -30.07 -3.26 -9.74
N GLN A 604 -29.44 -3.39 -8.57
CA GLN A 604 -28.06 -2.93 -8.38
C GLN A 604 -27.06 -3.98 -8.79
N ARG A 605 -25.85 -3.52 -9.15
CA ARG A 605 -24.75 -4.35 -9.63
C ARG A 605 -23.48 -4.01 -8.88
N TYR A 606 -22.64 -5.00 -8.59
CA TYR A 606 -21.36 -4.78 -7.88
C TYR A 606 -20.24 -5.56 -8.56
N ALA A 607 -19.06 -4.94 -8.68
CA ALA A 607 -17.88 -5.55 -9.27
C ALA A 607 -17.41 -6.73 -8.42
N VAL A 608 -17.08 -7.85 -9.07
CA VAL A 608 -16.55 -9.06 -8.43
C VAL A 608 -15.03 -9.01 -8.41
N GLY A 609 -14.43 -9.22 -7.23
CA GLY A 609 -12.99 -9.35 -7.04
C GLY A 609 -12.52 -10.79 -7.18
N LEU A 610 -13.09 -11.69 -6.38
CA LEU A 610 -12.75 -13.11 -6.41
C LEU A 610 -13.96 -13.98 -6.01
N ALA A 611 -13.86 -15.29 -6.32
CA ALA A 611 -14.74 -16.33 -5.82
C ALA A 611 -13.99 -17.19 -4.81
N THR A 612 -14.58 -17.46 -3.65
CA THR A 612 -13.96 -18.25 -2.58
C THR A 612 -14.99 -19.12 -1.87
N HIS A 613 -14.59 -20.34 -1.50
CA HIS A 613 -15.41 -21.16 -0.61
C HIS A 613 -15.28 -20.69 0.85
N GLY A 614 -16.29 -21.00 1.66
CA GLY A 614 -16.25 -20.75 3.09
C GLY A 614 -15.04 -21.42 3.74
N GLU A 615 -14.23 -20.64 4.48
CA GLU A 615 -13.03 -21.16 5.14
C GLU A 615 -12.83 -20.49 6.50
N TYR A 616 -12.43 -21.28 7.51
CA TYR A 616 -12.09 -20.78 8.84
C TYR A 616 -10.88 -21.53 9.39
N TYR A 617 -9.85 -20.78 9.77
CA TYR A 617 -8.69 -21.34 10.45
C TYR A 617 -8.89 -21.21 11.98
N HIS A 618 -9.01 -22.35 12.64
CA HIS A 618 -9.14 -22.44 14.09
C HIS A 618 -7.76 -22.56 14.72
N SER A 619 -7.31 -21.52 15.40
CA SER A 619 -6.03 -21.46 16.11
C SER A 619 -6.25 -20.64 17.38
N THR A 620 -6.67 -21.27 18.45
CA THR A 620 -7.00 -20.62 19.72
C THR A 620 -6.08 -21.05 20.85
N THR A 621 -5.01 -21.78 20.55
CA THR A 621 -4.06 -22.34 21.50
C THR A 621 -2.62 -22.14 21.03
N TYR A 622 -1.71 -22.06 21.99
CA TYR A 622 -0.26 -22.06 21.72
C TYR A 622 0.22 -23.34 21.04
N ASP A 623 -0.45 -24.46 21.30
CA ASP A 623 -0.15 -25.76 20.69
C ASP A 623 -0.68 -25.81 19.25
N GLU A 624 0.23 -25.69 18.29
CA GLU A 624 -0.09 -25.73 16.85
C GLU A 624 -0.71 -27.07 16.40
N THR A 625 -0.49 -28.16 17.14
CA THR A 625 -1.08 -29.47 16.81
C THR A 625 -2.62 -29.48 16.99
N ALA A 626 -3.15 -28.52 17.74
CA ALA A 626 -4.59 -28.31 17.92
C ALA A 626 -5.22 -27.44 16.83
N HIS A 627 -4.43 -26.78 15.98
CA HIS A 627 -4.95 -25.93 14.91
C HIS A 627 -5.68 -26.75 13.85
N ARG A 628 -6.78 -26.22 13.31
CA ARG A 628 -7.63 -26.89 12.32
C ARG A 628 -8.11 -25.93 11.27
N LEU A 629 -8.00 -26.34 10.03
CA LEU A 629 -8.61 -25.65 8.90
C LEU A 629 -9.98 -26.25 8.60
N VAL A 630 -11.02 -25.45 8.70
CA VAL A 630 -12.41 -25.82 8.35
C VAL A 630 -12.72 -25.30 6.95
N ARG A 631 -13.16 -26.18 6.04
CA ARG A 631 -13.58 -25.82 4.68
C ARG A 631 -15.04 -26.18 4.49
N GLY A 632 -15.83 -25.21 4.03
CA GLY A 632 -17.22 -25.40 3.65
C GLY A 632 -17.42 -25.53 2.16
N ARG A 633 -18.66 -25.80 1.77
CA ARG A 633 -19.11 -25.88 0.36
C ARG A 633 -19.78 -24.60 -0.10
N THR A 634 -20.20 -23.72 0.82
CA THR A 634 -20.81 -22.43 0.49
C THR A 634 -19.83 -21.59 -0.30
N LEU A 635 -20.19 -21.23 -1.53
CA LEU A 635 -19.43 -20.34 -2.39
C LEU A 635 -19.82 -18.89 -2.13
N TYR A 636 -18.82 -18.03 -2.03
CA TYR A 636 -18.97 -16.57 -1.89
C TYR A 636 -18.29 -15.85 -3.04
N TYR A 637 -18.85 -14.70 -3.42
CA TYR A 637 -18.17 -13.72 -4.25
C TYR A 637 -17.75 -12.52 -3.38
N GLN A 638 -16.46 -12.17 -3.42
CA GLN A 638 -16.01 -10.89 -2.92
C GLN A 638 -16.44 -9.80 -3.90
N VAL A 639 -17.03 -8.72 -3.36
CA VAL A 639 -17.52 -7.59 -4.14
C VAL A 639 -16.95 -6.27 -3.63
N GLN A 640 -16.78 -5.29 -4.54
CA GLN A 640 -16.49 -3.90 -4.15
C GLN A 640 -17.80 -3.23 -3.73
N LEU A 641 -18.17 -3.33 -2.44
CA LEU A 641 -19.44 -2.86 -1.92
C LEU A 641 -19.49 -1.33 -1.73
N GLY A 642 -18.46 -0.80 -1.12
CA GLY A 642 -18.26 0.62 -0.81
C GLY A 642 -16.78 0.92 -0.90
N HIS A 643 -16.22 1.67 0.04
CA HIS A 643 -14.77 1.79 0.16
C HIS A 643 -14.12 0.44 0.53
N ARG A 644 -14.83 -0.36 1.31
CA ARG A 644 -14.43 -1.71 1.72
C ARG A 644 -14.96 -2.77 0.78
N VAL A 645 -14.26 -3.88 0.71
CA VAL A 645 -14.78 -5.11 0.11
C VAL A 645 -15.82 -5.76 1.04
N ALA A 646 -16.64 -6.66 0.50
CA ALA A 646 -17.57 -7.48 1.26
C ALA A 646 -17.81 -8.80 0.52
N PHE A 647 -18.54 -9.72 1.14
CA PHE A 647 -18.84 -11.02 0.57
C PHE A 647 -20.35 -11.20 0.39
N VAL A 648 -20.76 -11.88 -0.69
CA VAL A 648 -22.14 -12.31 -0.93
C VAL A 648 -22.15 -13.80 -1.23
N LYS A 649 -23.19 -14.52 -0.81
CA LYS A 649 -23.34 -15.93 -1.16
C LYS A 649 -23.68 -16.07 -2.65
N ALA A 650 -23.04 -16.99 -3.33
CA ALA A 650 -23.27 -17.24 -4.76
C ALA A 650 -24.72 -17.63 -5.07
N ASP A 651 -25.37 -18.31 -4.13
CA ASP A 651 -26.79 -18.72 -4.27
C ASP A 651 -27.78 -17.57 -4.26
N ASP A 652 -27.35 -16.39 -3.78
CA ASP A 652 -28.20 -15.20 -3.66
C ASP A 652 -28.13 -14.30 -4.91
N VAL A 653 -27.13 -14.47 -5.76
CA VAL A 653 -26.82 -13.56 -6.87
C VAL A 653 -26.64 -14.30 -8.20
N ASP A 654 -26.87 -13.60 -9.29
CA ASP A 654 -26.39 -13.97 -10.61
C ASP A 654 -25.08 -13.28 -10.89
N ILE A 655 -24.12 -14.00 -11.50
CA ILE A 655 -22.85 -13.45 -11.96
C ILE A 655 -22.89 -13.27 -13.48
N LEU A 656 -22.52 -12.09 -13.95
CA LEU A 656 -22.66 -11.69 -15.36
C LEU A 656 -21.39 -10.93 -15.81
N PRO A 657 -21.05 -10.96 -17.12
CA PRO A 657 -20.11 -9.98 -17.68
C PRO A 657 -20.67 -8.56 -17.55
N SER A 658 -19.79 -7.59 -17.28
CA SER A 658 -20.19 -6.18 -17.08
C SER A 658 -20.64 -5.47 -18.37
N SER A 659 -20.37 -6.06 -19.52
CA SER A 659 -20.68 -5.53 -20.85
C SER A 659 -22.05 -5.98 -21.39
N VAL A 660 -22.96 -6.43 -20.52
CA VAL A 660 -24.32 -6.82 -20.88
C VAL A 660 -25.32 -5.72 -20.53
#